data_57afb4404e45f1f80135d89e157c65d5
#
_entry.id   57afb4404e45f1f80135d89e157c65d5
#
_cell.length_a   1.000
_cell.length_b   1.000
_cell.length_c   1.000
_cell.angle_alpha   90.00
_cell.angle_beta   90.00
_cell.angle_gamma   90.00
#
_symmetry.space_group_name_H-M   'P 1'
#
loop_
_entity.id
_entity.type
_entity.pdbx_description
1 polymer ?
#
loop_
_entity_poly.entity_id
_entity_poly.type
_entity_poly.pdbx_seq_one_letter_code
_entity_poly.pdbx_strand_id
1 'polypeptide(L)'
;MVSIPSEGGVERSLLSWLDGVGWETHGLDGRRGANVLDDAYERDSHEIIYWDLLAEQAIAINDHVTDDNVGEFVTSLKRDFDVENLMDGNQDFHRLLTKGKKFTVSLDKAGGSEATYVDLIDYENPKNNCFHAVNQFSVSRETTIRPDVNLFVNGIPLVTMELKSVAQDNDWHDAVSDLRNYEKDVPRLFIPGLFNVAADTMELRYGAVGASREFYEPWNDAPEKYQNENETKQAVQALCNPEAVLDLLKHFVFYERRAGGVAKIIPRYMQYYAVNRILERVQKGVHDRGLIWHTQGSGKSFTMLYAAENLLSRPNVARNPQVFIIVDTDKLNSQMRDQLANLSLEQWTEAESIDHLQQLIEEGRSELVLTTIQKFEDVDPDVQGNDEVVVMSDEAHRFMEADLGSRLEAAVPNSAHFGFTGTPVREGEREKDKNTFREFSPEGEEYLHRYSVKQGIDDGLILPVYFTLRHEMEWEIDEAGLDKEYEQEFRGMSTEEKHEAIRENVTATTLAEIEPRVDRAVEEIDEHYTDKVAPNGWKGMVVTPSRRSAAMYGERLIERRGEDEVEVLYTSNKGDSDLIQQFHTDPEERDSIVKAFKQNESPKLLVVHNMLLTGFDAPVLKTMYLDRNLKNHNLMQAIARTNRPAPGKGNGEIVDFQGVFENIDEALDYDAETKAHAARDKDELYGELVEQVENVMDIFGGIPKTDSQEATSAAVERISTHPERRQFKQGFRRLQNLYEAVAPDKRLVTEGVQQKYQWLSKIHVAFKRTTSGDESPEKEMREKTREIINEHVEINEIKDDFPTYKLGEEYLEDVDGLENPGVKASQIAHATREHLHPRESQNPRYKRLSERVTDIVERWQGSEISDPEAVEALQSVEKEVLRVEEEAEEQEMGAAEFAIYTHLTEETPEAVGTDKGAEEIAEEIVSEFRERVDRDYHGWQTNQQTISEIERILLDVLVVKHNLGHLIQDDDEFVNDIRNYLIRNYG
;
A
#
# COMPACT_ATOMS: atom_id res chain seq x y z
N MET A 1 17.31 -36.44 -1.38
CA MET A 1 16.62 -35.69 -2.46
C MET A 1 15.14 -35.95 -2.29
N VAL A 2 14.39 -34.96 -1.85
CA VAL A 2 12.91 -35.04 -1.88
C VAL A 2 12.57 -34.86 -3.36
N SER A 3 11.97 -35.84 -4.01
CA SER A 3 11.54 -35.70 -5.39
C SER A 3 10.42 -34.69 -5.44
N ILE A 4 10.57 -33.65 -6.25
CA ILE A 4 9.48 -32.67 -6.52
C ILE A 4 8.30 -33.46 -7.09
N PRO A 5 7.08 -33.31 -6.59
CA PRO A 5 5.93 -34.07 -7.07
C PRO A 5 5.55 -33.66 -8.50
N SER A 6 5.17 -34.63 -9.32
CA SER A 6 4.53 -34.36 -10.62
C SER A 6 3.17 -33.69 -10.40
N GLU A 7 2.62 -33.02 -11.41
CA GLU A 7 1.31 -32.37 -11.42
C GLU A 7 0.20 -33.26 -10.81
N GLY A 8 0.08 -34.51 -11.16
CA GLY A 8 -0.81 -35.48 -10.52
C GLY A 8 -0.44 -35.81 -9.05
N GLY A 9 0.77 -35.47 -8.60
CA GLY A 9 1.19 -35.55 -7.21
C GLY A 9 0.70 -34.33 -6.44
N VAL A 10 0.77 -33.11 -7.02
CA VAL A 10 0.23 -31.86 -6.48
C VAL A 10 -1.28 -31.97 -6.32
N GLU A 11 -1.99 -32.42 -7.35
CA GLU A 11 -3.44 -32.65 -7.35
C GLU A 11 -3.89 -33.58 -6.19
N ARG A 12 -3.21 -34.70 -6.00
CA ARG A 12 -3.53 -35.63 -4.88
C ARG A 12 -3.28 -35.01 -3.51
N SER A 13 -2.22 -34.22 -3.37
CA SER A 13 -1.94 -33.51 -2.12
C SER A 13 -3.03 -32.50 -1.81
N LEU A 14 -3.42 -31.70 -2.81
CA LEU A 14 -4.50 -30.73 -2.68
C LEU A 14 -5.83 -31.39 -2.29
N LEU A 15 -6.23 -32.46 -2.97
CA LEU A 15 -7.45 -33.19 -2.62
C LEU A 15 -7.41 -33.75 -1.18
N SER A 16 -6.25 -34.23 -0.72
CA SER A 16 -6.08 -34.68 0.65
C SER A 16 -6.18 -33.55 1.69
N TRP A 17 -5.72 -32.35 1.34
CA TRP A 17 -5.83 -31.19 2.21
C TRP A 17 -7.28 -30.67 2.29
N LEU A 18 -8.02 -30.72 1.18
CA LEU A 18 -9.43 -30.39 1.10
C LEU A 18 -10.30 -31.39 1.89
N ASP A 19 -10.01 -32.70 1.81
CA ASP A 19 -10.65 -33.73 2.63
C ASP A 19 -10.48 -33.45 4.12
N GLY A 20 -9.27 -33.03 4.52
CA GLY A 20 -8.94 -32.66 5.90
C GLY A 20 -9.72 -31.45 6.46
N VAL A 21 -10.36 -30.63 5.63
CA VAL A 21 -11.16 -29.46 6.03
C VAL A 21 -12.67 -29.64 5.79
N GLY A 22 -13.10 -30.81 5.29
CA GLY A 22 -14.53 -31.16 5.22
C GLY A 22 -15.15 -31.24 3.86
N TRP A 23 -14.34 -31.24 2.78
CA TRP A 23 -14.82 -31.58 1.43
C TRP A 23 -14.88 -33.07 1.23
N GLU A 24 -15.94 -33.60 0.64
CA GLU A 24 -15.97 -34.93 0.09
C GLU A 24 -15.18 -34.97 -1.22
N THR A 25 -14.00 -35.61 -1.17
CA THR A 25 -13.05 -35.58 -2.29
C THR A 25 -13.24 -36.76 -3.24
N HIS A 26 -13.29 -36.46 -4.53
CA HIS A 26 -13.40 -37.43 -5.59
C HIS A 26 -12.14 -37.42 -6.47
N GLY A 27 -11.43 -38.53 -6.53
CA GLY A 27 -10.20 -38.70 -7.34
C GLY A 27 -8.96 -39.11 -6.54
N LEU A 28 -9.01 -39.21 -5.21
CA LEU A 28 -7.89 -39.69 -4.37
C LEU A 28 -7.42 -41.13 -4.72
N ASP A 29 -8.32 -41.97 -5.24
CA ASP A 29 -8.03 -43.33 -5.63
C ASP A 29 -7.38 -43.46 -7.03
N GLY A 30 -7.06 -42.34 -7.67
CA GLY A 30 -6.46 -42.26 -9.00
C GLY A 30 -7.44 -42.38 -10.16
N ARG A 31 -8.75 -42.52 -9.89
CA ARG A 31 -9.80 -42.36 -10.91
C ARG A 31 -10.13 -40.88 -11.06
N ARG A 32 -10.68 -40.49 -12.23
CA ARG A 32 -11.23 -39.15 -12.40
C ARG A 32 -12.43 -38.96 -11.49
N GLY A 33 -12.38 -38.00 -10.56
CA GLY A 33 -13.45 -37.73 -9.62
C GLY A 33 -14.74 -37.32 -10.32
N ALA A 34 -14.64 -36.59 -11.43
CA ALA A 34 -15.78 -36.24 -12.27
C ALA A 34 -16.57 -37.46 -12.70
N ASN A 35 -15.92 -38.57 -13.12
CA ASN A 35 -16.61 -39.78 -13.53
C ASN A 35 -17.40 -40.40 -12.35
N VAL A 36 -16.91 -40.29 -11.12
CA VAL A 36 -17.60 -40.84 -9.94
C VAL A 36 -18.88 -40.07 -9.65
N LEU A 37 -18.83 -38.74 -9.74
CA LEU A 37 -19.99 -37.91 -9.51
C LEU A 37 -20.97 -37.94 -10.69
N ASP A 38 -20.45 -38.01 -11.94
CA ASP A 38 -21.25 -38.17 -13.14
C ASP A 38 -21.98 -39.54 -13.19
N ASP A 39 -21.41 -40.61 -12.60
CA ASP A 39 -22.07 -41.90 -12.45
C ASP A 39 -23.19 -41.90 -11.38
N ALA A 40 -23.06 -41.02 -10.36
CA ALA A 40 -24.04 -40.86 -9.29
C ALA A 40 -25.19 -39.93 -9.69
N TYR A 41 -24.89 -38.88 -10.43
CA TYR A 41 -25.83 -37.86 -10.88
C TYR A 41 -25.69 -37.68 -12.39
N GLU A 42 -26.66 -38.12 -13.17
CA GLU A 42 -26.62 -38.04 -14.63
C GLU A 42 -26.37 -36.59 -15.08
N ARG A 43 -25.23 -36.33 -15.70
CA ARG A 43 -24.83 -35.01 -16.20
C ARG A 43 -24.42 -35.06 -17.68
N ASP A 44 -25.03 -34.19 -18.45
CA ASP A 44 -24.59 -33.99 -19.82
C ASP A 44 -23.25 -33.24 -19.86
N SER A 45 -22.33 -33.56 -20.79
CA SER A 45 -21.00 -32.89 -20.86
C SER A 45 -21.05 -31.38 -21.07
N HIS A 46 -22.18 -30.81 -21.44
CA HIS A 46 -22.41 -29.38 -21.56
C HIS A 46 -22.89 -28.69 -20.26
N GLU A 47 -23.36 -29.48 -19.30
CA GLU A 47 -23.85 -28.99 -18.04
C GLU A 47 -22.72 -28.79 -17.04
N ILE A 48 -22.80 -27.66 -16.31
CA ILE A 48 -21.79 -27.27 -15.33
C ILE A 48 -22.28 -27.49 -13.88
N ILE A 49 -23.59 -27.68 -13.71
CA ILE A 49 -24.26 -27.94 -12.41
C ILE A 49 -24.76 -29.39 -12.43
N TYR A 50 -24.58 -30.06 -11.29
CA TYR A 50 -25.23 -31.33 -11.00
C TYR A 50 -26.67 -31.08 -10.59
N TRP A 51 -27.59 -31.01 -11.58
CA TRP A 51 -28.97 -30.56 -11.39
C TRP A 51 -29.79 -31.47 -10.48
N ASP A 52 -29.55 -32.77 -10.53
CA ASP A 52 -30.27 -33.73 -9.67
C ASP A 52 -29.80 -33.59 -8.22
N LEU A 53 -28.50 -33.39 -7.98
CA LEU A 53 -27.96 -33.10 -6.67
C LEU A 53 -28.50 -31.75 -6.13
N LEU A 54 -28.57 -30.73 -6.98
CA LEU A 54 -29.14 -29.44 -6.59
C LEU A 54 -30.63 -29.55 -6.25
N ALA A 55 -31.38 -30.38 -7.00
CA ALA A 55 -32.80 -30.65 -6.71
C ALA A 55 -32.98 -31.34 -5.35
N GLU A 56 -32.19 -32.36 -5.07
CA GLU A 56 -32.19 -33.04 -3.76
C GLU A 56 -31.88 -32.06 -2.61
N GLN A 57 -30.87 -31.20 -2.80
CA GLN A 57 -30.49 -30.20 -1.80
C GLN A 57 -31.53 -29.10 -1.65
N ALA A 58 -32.15 -28.64 -2.73
CA ALA A 58 -33.24 -27.65 -2.67
C ALA A 58 -34.45 -28.17 -1.85
N ILE A 59 -34.79 -29.47 -1.98
CA ILE A 59 -35.82 -30.11 -1.12
C ILE A 59 -35.33 -30.18 0.33
N ALA A 60 -34.08 -30.51 0.58
CA ALA A 60 -33.54 -30.68 1.91
C ALA A 60 -33.47 -29.39 2.75
N ILE A 61 -33.19 -28.28 2.11
CA ILE A 61 -32.98 -26.98 2.79
C ILE A 61 -34.21 -26.05 2.75
N ASN A 62 -35.28 -26.39 1.96
CA ASN A 62 -36.45 -25.54 1.83
C ASN A 62 -37.73 -26.35 2.07
N ASP A 63 -38.41 -26.14 3.17
CA ASP A 63 -39.63 -26.85 3.55
C ASP A 63 -40.80 -26.80 2.52
N HIS A 64 -40.77 -25.76 1.67
CA HIS A 64 -41.82 -25.53 0.64
C HIS A 64 -41.46 -26.07 -0.76
N VAL A 65 -40.24 -26.62 -0.91
CA VAL A 65 -39.80 -27.35 -2.11
C VAL A 65 -40.01 -28.84 -1.89
N THR A 66 -40.70 -29.50 -2.82
CA THR A 66 -41.06 -30.88 -2.74
C THR A 66 -40.80 -31.63 -4.04
N ASP A 67 -40.86 -32.97 -4.06
CA ASP A 67 -40.72 -33.79 -5.28
C ASP A 67 -41.70 -33.35 -6.40
N ASP A 68 -42.87 -32.79 -6.06
CA ASP A 68 -43.88 -32.40 -7.03
C ASP A 68 -43.55 -31.07 -7.74
N ASN A 69 -42.79 -30.14 -7.10
CA ASN A 69 -42.53 -28.81 -7.65
C ASN A 69 -41.04 -28.52 -7.98
N VAL A 70 -40.09 -29.32 -7.50
CA VAL A 70 -38.69 -29.13 -7.71
C VAL A 70 -38.27 -29.14 -9.19
N GLY A 71 -38.92 -29.96 -10.01
CA GLY A 71 -38.70 -30.01 -11.48
C GLY A 71 -39.03 -28.70 -12.18
N GLU A 72 -40.07 -28.00 -11.76
CA GLU A 72 -40.43 -26.67 -12.27
C GLU A 72 -39.41 -25.61 -11.78
N PHE A 73 -38.99 -25.71 -10.53
CA PHE A 73 -37.96 -24.86 -9.96
C PHE A 73 -36.64 -24.97 -10.73
N VAL A 74 -36.11 -26.18 -10.91
CA VAL A 74 -34.89 -26.45 -11.68
C VAL A 74 -34.97 -25.94 -13.11
N THR A 75 -36.14 -26.18 -13.77
CA THR A 75 -36.40 -25.68 -15.14
C THR A 75 -36.36 -24.14 -15.18
N SER A 76 -36.92 -23.49 -14.15
CA SER A 76 -36.88 -22.04 -14.00
C SER A 76 -35.47 -21.53 -13.78
N LEU A 77 -34.68 -22.20 -12.97
CA LEU A 77 -33.29 -21.84 -12.67
C LEU A 77 -32.38 -21.99 -13.91
N LYS A 78 -32.58 -23.08 -14.69
CA LYS A 78 -31.84 -23.30 -15.97
C LYS A 78 -32.00 -22.14 -16.98
N ARG A 79 -33.12 -21.44 -16.98
CA ARG A 79 -33.35 -20.27 -17.85
C ARG A 79 -32.51 -19.05 -17.44
N ASP A 80 -32.23 -18.88 -16.14
CA ASP A 80 -31.42 -17.77 -15.65
C ASP A 80 -29.93 -17.91 -15.99
N PHE A 81 -29.55 -19.10 -16.44
CA PHE A 81 -28.18 -19.41 -16.88
C PHE A 81 -27.88 -19.06 -18.34
N ASP A 82 -28.84 -18.62 -19.12
CA ASP A 82 -28.64 -18.33 -20.54
C ASP A 82 -28.22 -16.88 -20.76
N VAL A 83 -27.03 -16.52 -20.22
CA VAL A 83 -26.45 -15.18 -20.26
C VAL A 83 -25.20 -15.20 -21.14
N GLU A 84 -25.07 -14.20 -22.02
CA GLU A 84 -23.94 -14.11 -22.97
C GLU A 84 -22.68 -13.52 -22.32
N ASN A 85 -22.81 -12.61 -21.34
CA ASN A 85 -21.71 -11.91 -20.68
C ASN A 85 -21.35 -12.59 -19.35
N LEU A 86 -20.09 -13.01 -19.20
CA LEU A 86 -19.61 -13.70 -18.00
C LEU A 86 -19.86 -12.88 -16.74
N MET A 87 -19.50 -11.59 -16.71
CA MET A 87 -19.54 -10.80 -15.48
C MET A 87 -20.95 -10.36 -15.09
N ASP A 88 -21.80 -10.04 -16.06
CA ASP A 88 -23.21 -9.77 -15.81
C ASP A 88 -23.91 -11.05 -15.28
N GLY A 89 -23.64 -12.20 -15.92
CA GLY A 89 -24.15 -13.50 -15.46
C GLY A 89 -23.65 -13.86 -14.06
N ASN A 90 -22.37 -13.60 -13.77
CA ASN A 90 -21.79 -13.87 -12.45
C ASN A 90 -22.44 -12.99 -11.37
N GLN A 91 -22.67 -11.70 -11.62
CA GLN A 91 -23.35 -10.80 -10.70
C GLN A 91 -24.80 -11.24 -10.43
N ASP A 92 -25.53 -11.59 -11.46
CA ASP A 92 -26.93 -12.02 -11.33
C ASP A 92 -27.03 -13.36 -10.61
N PHE A 93 -26.13 -14.30 -10.94
CA PHE A 93 -26.11 -15.60 -10.26
C PHE A 93 -25.67 -15.51 -8.81
N HIS A 94 -24.72 -14.64 -8.48
CA HIS A 94 -24.35 -14.35 -7.11
C HIS A 94 -25.53 -13.88 -6.27
N ARG A 95 -26.43 -13.05 -6.85
CA ARG A 95 -27.67 -12.67 -6.16
C ARG A 95 -28.58 -13.86 -5.89
N LEU A 96 -28.67 -14.82 -6.83
CA LEU A 96 -29.44 -16.04 -6.62
C LEU A 96 -28.83 -16.90 -5.50
N LEU A 97 -27.48 -17.00 -5.45
CA LEU A 97 -26.79 -17.75 -4.41
C LEU A 97 -26.99 -17.13 -3.00
N THR A 98 -27.03 -15.80 -2.90
CA THR A 98 -27.03 -15.10 -1.62
C THR A 98 -28.43 -14.72 -1.10
N LYS A 99 -29.38 -14.46 -2.02
CA LYS A 99 -30.75 -14.02 -1.68
C LYS A 99 -31.83 -15.06 -2.03
N GLY A 100 -31.45 -16.21 -2.58
CA GLY A 100 -32.36 -17.21 -3.09
C GLY A 100 -33.04 -16.81 -4.40
N LYS A 101 -33.73 -17.76 -5.02
CA LYS A 101 -34.52 -17.55 -6.23
C LYS A 101 -36.00 -17.40 -5.90
N LYS A 102 -36.58 -16.28 -6.35
CA LYS A 102 -38.05 -16.12 -6.26
C LYS A 102 -38.75 -17.18 -7.10
N PHE A 103 -39.63 -17.96 -6.48
CA PHE A 103 -40.34 -19.05 -7.08
C PHE A 103 -41.83 -19.02 -6.63
N THR A 104 -42.72 -19.41 -7.50
CA THR A 104 -44.17 -19.44 -7.19
C THR A 104 -44.59 -20.87 -6.90
N VAL A 105 -44.96 -21.13 -5.66
CA VAL A 105 -45.45 -22.44 -5.21
C VAL A 105 -46.99 -22.45 -5.29
N SER A 106 -47.53 -23.51 -5.87
CA SER A 106 -48.99 -23.75 -5.86
C SER A 106 -49.43 -24.25 -4.50
N LEU A 107 -50.28 -23.53 -3.83
CA LEU A 107 -50.89 -23.96 -2.55
C LEU A 107 -51.99 -25.00 -2.80
N ASP A 108 -51.90 -26.14 -2.01
CA ASP A 108 -52.82 -27.27 -2.12
C ASP A 108 -54.29 -26.88 -2.05
N LYS A 109 -55.10 -27.49 -2.95
CA LYS A 109 -56.57 -27.65 -2.91
C LYS A 109 -57.46 -26.40 -2.92
N ALA A 110 -56.97 -25.18 -2.80
CA ALA A 110 -57.81 -23.96 -2.86
C ALA A 110 -57.53 -23.10 -4.08
N GLY A 111 -56.61 -23.49 -4.97
CA GLY A 111 -56.31 -22.77 -6.20
C GLY A 111 -55.54 -21.46 -6.02
N GLY A 112 -54.86 -21.29 -4.90
CA GLY A 112 -53.96 -20.16 -4.64
C GLY A 112 -52.51 -20.48 -5.03
N SER A 113 -51.77 -19.44 -5.39
CA SER A 113 -50.30 -19.53 -5.56
C SER A 113 -49.65 -18.46 -4.69
N GLU A 114 -48.52 -18.82 -4.06
CA GLU A 114 -47.72 -17.91 -3.23
C GLU A 114 -46.30 -17.81 -3.82
N ALA A 115 -45.80 -16.59 -3.89
CA ALA A 115 -44.44 -16.35 -4.32
C ALA A 115 -43.53 -16.38 -3.08
N THR A 116 -42.57 -17.28 -3.07
CA THR A 116 -41.56 -17.43 -2.00
C THR A 116 -40.16 -17.44 -2.57
N TYR A 117 -39.15 -17.44 -1.71
CA TYR A 117 -37.78 -17.59 -2.13
C TYR A 117 -37.30 -19.01 -1.82
N VAL A 118 -36.58 -19.59 -2.77
CA VAL A 118 -35.91 -20.91 -2.61
C VAL A 118 -34.41 -20.64 -2.46
N ASP A 119 -33.89 -21.01 -1.31
CA ASP A 119 -32.49 -20.90 -1.04
C ASP A 119 -31.70 -22.01 -1.72
N LEU A 120 -30.61 -21.64 -2.42
CA LEU A 120 -29.70 -22.60 -3.06
C LEU A 120 -28.61 -23.10 -2.09
N ILE A 121 -28.36 -22.36 -1.05
CA ILE A 121 -27.33 -22.60 -0.03
C ILE A 121 -27.92 -22.26 1.36
N ASP A 122 -27.75 -23.14 2.33
CA ASP A 122 -28.10 -22.88 3.73
C ASP A 122 -26.90 -22.25 4.45
N TYR A 123 -26.98 -20.93 4.64
CA TYR A 123 -25.94 -20.17 5.36
C TYR A 123 -26.13 -20.16 6.87
N GLU A 124 -27.34 -20.44 7.36
CA GLU A 124 -27.64 -20.50 8.81
C GLU A 124 -27.11 -21.78 9.42
N ASN A 125 -27.22 -22.88 8.68
CA ASN A 125 -26.74 -24.18 9.09
C ASN A 125 -25.85 -24.78 7.99
N PRO A 126 -24.57 -24.35 7.87
CA PRO A 126 -23.67 -24.76 6.80
C PRO A 126 -23.56 -26.28 6.59
N LYS A 127 -23.75 -27.05 7.64
CA LYS A 127 -23.70 -28.53 7.61
C LYS A 127 -24.85 -29.17 6.83
N ASN A 128 -25.93 -28.44 6.54
CA ASN A 128 -27.03 -28.93 5.70
C ASN A 128 -26.66 -28.93 4.19
N ASN A 129 -25.56 -28.25 3.82
CA ASN A 129 -25.08 -28.29 2.45
C ASN A 129 -24.18 -29.50 2.21
N CYS A 130 -24.07 -29.92 0.97
CA CYS A 130 -23.06 -30.88 0.54
C CYS A 130 -21.89 -30.19 -0.17
N PHE A 131 -20.69 -30.63 0.14
CA PHE A 131 -19.43 -30.04 -0.32
C PHE A 131 -18.60 -31.10 -1.04
N HIS A 132 -18.40 -30.94 -2.36
CA HIS A 132 -17.64 -31.91 -3.16
C HIS A 132 -16.43 -31.24 -3.81
N ALA A 133 -15.24 -31.82 -3.65
CA ALA A 133 -14.05 -31.47 -4.36
C ALA A 133 -13.80 -32.52 -5.47
N VAL A 134 -13.88 -32.11 -6.72
CA VAL A 134 -13.89 -32.98 -7.89
C VAL A 134 -12.71 -32.67 -8.78
N ASN A 135 -11.84 -33.65 -9.03
CA ASN A 135 -10.73 -33.45 -9.99
C ASN A 135 -11.16 -33.74 -11.41
N GLN A 136 -10.47 -33.12 -12.36
CA GLN A 136 -10.56 -33.38 -13.79
C GLN A 136 -12.00 -33.24 -14.34
N PHE A 137 -12.74 -32.26 -13.83
CA PHE A 137 -14.10 -31.94 -14.27
C PHE A 137 -14.09 -31.41 -15.70
N SER A 138 -14.74 -32.11 -16.60
CA SER A 138 -14.71 -31.84 -18.02
C SER A 138 -16.02 -31.17 -18.48
N VAL A 139 -15.89 -30.02 -19.15
CA VAL A 139 -17.01 -29.33 -19.77
C VAL A 139 -16.72 -29.08 -21.25
N SER A 140 -17.68 -29.47 -22.10
CA SER A 140 -17.55 -29.34 -23.54
C SER A 140 -18.54 -28.33 -24.10
N ARG A 141 -18.07 -27.46 -24.99
CA ARG A 141 -18.90 -26.56 -25.82
C ARG A 141 -18.38 -26.61 -27.26
N GLU A 142 -17.77 -25.57 -27.78
CA GLU A 142 -16.99 -25.59 -29.02
C GLU A 142 -15.62 -26.19 -28.77
N THR A 143 -15.05 -25.93 -27.63
CA THR A 143 -13.84 -26.52 -27.04
C THR A 143 -14.20 -27.31 -25.78
N THR A 144 -13.31 -28.21 -25.37
CA THR A 144 -13.45 -28.96 -24.10
C THR A 144 -12.37 -28.45 -23.16
N ILE A 145 -12.79 -27.94 -22.01
CA ILE A 145 -11.87 -27.56 -20.90
C ILE A 145 -11.92 -28.63 -19.81
N ARG A 146 -10.86 -28.71 -19.03
CA ARG A 146 -10.73 -29.69 -17.96
C ARG A 146 -9.84 -29.16 -16.84
N PRO A 147 -10.37 -28.25 -16.00
CA PRO A 147 -9.65 -27.79 -14.83
C PRO A 147 -9.26 -28.95 -13.90
N ASP A 148 -8.14 -28.76 -13.15
CA ASP A 148 -7.61 -29.81 -12.31
C ASP A 148 -8.54 -30.15 -11.14
N VAL A 149 -9.07 -29.13 -10.42
CA VAL A 149 -10.00 -29.34 -9.32
C VAL A 149 -11.10 -28.28 -9.35
N ASN A 150 -12.34 -28.71 -9.11
CA ASN A 150 -13.47 -27.81 -8.90
C ASN A 150 -14.14 -28.12 -7.55
N LEU A 151 -14.49 -27.07 -6.81
CA LEU A 151 -15.24 -27.17 -5.56
C LEU A 151 -16.72 -26.87 -5.81
N PHE A 152 -17.57 -27.82 -5.43
CA PHE A 152 -19.01 -27.76 -5.62
C PHE A 152 -19.72 -27.66 -4.28
N VAL A 153 -20.66 -26.72 -4.18
CA VAL A 153 -21.61 -26.65 -3.06
C VAL A 153 -22.99 -26.91 -3.61
N ASN A 154 -23.66 -27.93 -3.07
CA ASN A 154 -25.01 -28.34 -3.51
C ASN A 154 -25.07 -28.61 -5.03
N GLY A 155 -23.98 -29.13 -5.62
CA GLY A 155 -23.87 -29.38 -7.06
C GLY A 155 -23.55 -28.15 -7.92
N ILE A 156 -23.31 -26.98 -7.33
CA ILE A 156 -22.96 -25.72 -8.00
C ILE A 156 -21.45 -25.50 -7.90
N PRO A 157 -20.70 -25.29 -9.00
CA PRO A 157 -19.26 -25.05 -8.97
C PRO A 157 -18.98 -23.60 -8.50
N LEU A 158 -18.30 -23.46 -7.38
CA LEU A 158 -17.98 -22.15 -6.82
C LEU A 158 -16.52 -21.76 -6.94
N VAL A 159 -15.60 -22.76 -6.96
CA VAL A 159 -14.17 -22.49 -7.09
C VAL A 159 -13.58 -23.38 -8.16
N THR A 160 -12.80 -22.79 -9.06
CA THR A 160 -12.06 -23.51 -10.10
C THR A 160 -10.56 -23.38 -9.82
N MET A 161 -9.85 -24.49 -9.83
CA MET A 161 -8.43 -24.56 -9.50
C MET A 161 -7.64 -25.16 -10.67
N GLU A 162 -6.54 -24.53 -10.99
CA GLU A 162 -5.53 -25.02 -11.93
C GLU A 162 -4.21 -25.16 -11.20
N LEU A 163 -3.53 -26.27 -11.41
CA LEU A 163 -2.33 -26.67 -10.70
C LEU A 163 -1.17 -26.84 -11.66
N LYS A 164 0.01 -26.42 -11.26
CA LYS A 164 1.24 -26.63 -12.01
C LYS A 164 2.28 -27.35 -11.16
N SER A 165 3.27 -27.94 -11.82
CA SER A 165 4.40 -28.56 -11.15
C SER A 165 5.67 -27.86 -11.53
N VAL A 166 6.39 -27.34 -10.54
CA VAL A 166 7.72 -26.75 -10.72
C VAL A 166 8.72 -27.75 -11.34
N ALA A 167 8.45 -29.06 -11.26
CA ALA A 167 9.25 -30.06 -11.92
C ALA A 167 9.12 -30.05 -13.47
N GLN A 168 8.22 -29.29 -14.03
CA GLN A 168 7.95 -29.12 -15.45
C GLN A 168 8.15 -27.70 -15.94
N ASP A 169 8.87 -26.86 -15.16
CA ASP A 169 9.12 -25.43 -15.41
C ASP A 169 7.86 -24.59 -15.61
N ASN A 170 6.74 -25.03 -15.05
CA ASN A 170 5.48 -24.31 -15.02
C ASN A 170 5.19 -23.84 -13.60
N ASP A 171 4.78 -22.60 -13.47
CA ASP A 171 4.44 -21.97 -12.20
C ASP A 171 2.95 -21.55 -12.13
N TRP A 172 2.57 -20.89 -11.05
CA TRP A 172 1.21 -20.39 -10.87
C TRP A 172 0.80 -19.35 -11.94
N HIS A 173 1.74 -18.69 -12.63
CA HIS A 173 1.43 -17.76 -13.71
C HIS A 173 0.84 -18.48 -14.94
N ASP A 174 1.34 -19.68 -15.23
CA ASP A 174 0.80 -20.52 -16.30
C ASP A 174 -0.60 -21.01 -15.92
N ALA A 175 -0.79 -21.38 -14.65
CA ALA A 175 -2.11 -21.74 -14.13
C ALA A 175 -3.12 -20.59 -14.28
N VAL A 176 -2.75 -19.33 -13.99
CA VAL A 176 -3.60 -18.16 -14.25
C VAL A 176 -3.92 -18.01 -15.73
N SER A 177 -2.93 -18.24 -16.58
CA SER A 177 -3.12 -18.13 -18.04
C SER A 177 -4.13 -19.15 -18.55
N ASP A 178 -4.07 -20.39 -18.06
CA ASP A 178 -5.04 -21.45 -18.38
C ASP A 178 -6.44 -21.11 -17.85
N LEU A 179 -6.58 -20.68 -16.60
CA LEU A 179 -7.85 -20.25 -16.03
C LEU A 179 -8.51 -19.14 -16.85
N ARG A 180 -7.74 -18.17 -17.29
CA ARG A 180 -8.25 -17.08 -18.15
C ARG A 180 -8.65 -17.54 -19.54
N ASN A 181 -7.97 -18.54 -20.09
CA ASN A 181 -8.38 -19.18 -21.34
C ASN A 181 -9.69 -19.96 -21.13
N TYR A 182 -9.82 -20.68 -20.03
CA TYR A 182 -11.06 -21.39 -19.68
C TYR A 182 -12.25 -20.44 -19.52
N GLU A 183 -12.06 -19.27 -18.91
CA GLU A 183 -13.08 -18.22 -18.79
C GLU A 183 -13.56 -17.70 -20.16
N LYS A 184 -12.67 -17.64 -21.15
CA LYS A 184 -13.00 -17.25 -22.53
C LYS A 184 -13.69 -18.38 -23.30
N ASP A 185 -13.17 -19.62 -23.18
CA ASP A 185 -13.63 -20.75 -23.97
C ASP A 185 -14.96 -21.30 -23.46
N VAL A 186 -15.14 -21.38 -22.13
CA VAL A 186 -16.35 -21.90 -21.48
C VAL A 186 -16.81 -20.98 -20.34
N PRO A 187 -17.23 -19.73 -20.62
CA PRO A 187 -17.60 -18.75 -19.59
C PRO A 187 -18.71 -19.24 -18.66
N ARG A 188 -19.57 -20.14 -19.10
CA ARG A 188 -20.65 -20.69 -18.28
C ARG A 188 -20.16 -21.39 -17.01
N LEU A 189 -19.00 -22.03 -17.00
CA LEU A 189 -18.45 -22.67 -15.81
C LEU A 189 -18.16 -21.65 -14.69
N PHE A 190 -17.82 -20.42 -15.07
CA PHE A 190 -17.42 -19.36 -14.16
C PHE A 190 -18.57 -18.42 -13.75
N ILE A 191 -19.76 -18.55 -14.37
CA ILE A 191 -20.96 -17.78 -13.96
C ILE A 191 -21.29 -17.96 -12.47
N PRO A 192 -21.35 -19.19 -11.89
CA PRO A 192 -21.56 -19.37 -10.46
C PRO A 192 -20.31 -19.16 -9.63
N GLY A 193 -19.14 -19.08 -10.25
CA GLY A 193 -17.82 -19.05 -9.61
C GLY A 193 -17.63 -17.88 -8.65
N LEU A 194 -17.10 -18.19 -7.45
CA LEU A 194 -16.71 -17.20 -6.45
C LEU A 194 -15.34 -16.62 -6.79
N PHE A 195 -14.34 -17.48 -6.86
CA PHE A 195 -12.96 -17.15 -7.22
C PHE A 195 -12.27 -18.32 -7.90
N ASN A 196 -11.14 -18.04 -8.53
CA ASN A 196 -10.24 -19.03 -9.10
C ASN A 196 -8.99 -19.18 -8.25
N VAL A 197 -8.38 -20.38 -8.26
CA VAL A 197 -7.12 -20.67 -7.59
C VAL A 197 -6.10 -21.14 -8.60
N ALA A 198 -4.95 -20.50 -8.64
CA ALA A 198 -3.76 -20.92 -9.37
C ALA A 198 -2.70 -21.33 -8.33
N ALA A 199 -2.23 -22.56 -8.39
CA ALA A 199 -1.26 -23.04 -7.42
C ALA A 199 -0.19 -23.93 -8.06
N ASP A 200 0.98 -23.92 -7.46
CA ASP A 200 2.05 -24.86 -7.70
C ASP A 200 2.48 -25.55 -6.39
N THR A 201 3.64 -26.17 -6.38
CA THR A 201 4.12 -26.87 -5.18
C THR A 201 4.57 -25.93 -4.06
N MET A 202 4.81 -24.66 -4.37
CA MET A 202 5.41 -23.66 -3.47
C MET A 202 4.41 -22.55 -3.09
N GLU A 203 3.58 -22.12 -4.05
CA GLU A 203 2.68 -20.98 -3.88
C GLU A 203 1.24 -21.31 -4.23
N LEU A 204 0.32 -20.58 -3.60
CA LEU A 204 -1.09 -20.50 -3.96
C LEU A 204 -1.47 -19.04 -4.17
N ARG A 205 -2.07 -18.76 -5.32
CA ARG A 205 -2.66 -17.46 -5.63
C ARG A 205 -4.15 -17.62 -5.94
N TYR A 206 -4.97 -16.68 -5.52
CA TYR A 206 -6.39 -16.67 -5.83
C TYR A 206 -6.81 -15.32 -6.40
N GLY A 207 -7.78 -15.34 -7.29
CA GLY A 207 -8.31 -14.15 -7.93
C GLY A 207 -9.81 -14.25 -8.16
N ALA A 208 -10.52 -13.13 -8.14
CA ALA A 208 -11.94 -13.10 -8.49
C ALA A 208 -12.13 -13.61 -9.93
N VAL A 209 -13.29 -14.22 -10.22
CA VAL A 209 -13.67 -14.54 -11.60
C VAL A 209 -13.59 -13.29 -12.46
N GLY A 210 -12.97 -13.38 -13.62
CA GLY A 210 -12.73 -12.27 -14.56
C GLY A 210 -11.53 -11.37 -14.20
N ALA A 211 -10.82 -11.63 -13.10
CA ALA A 211 -9.65 -10.85 -12.72
C ALA A 211 -8.48 -11.05 -13.69
N SER A 212 -7.74 -9.98 -13.98
CA SER A 212 -6.47 -10.08 -14.66
C SER A 212 -5.36 -10.57 -13.72
N ARG A 213 -4.25 -11.04 -14.28
CA ARG A 213 -3.18 -11.72 -13.56
C ARG A 213 -2.64 -10.93 -12.36
N GLU A 214 -2.51 -9.62 -12.50
CA GLU A 214 -2.03 -8.72 -11.45
C GLU A 214 -2.93 -8.63 -10.21
N PHE A 215 -4.12 -9.22 -10.24
CA PHE A 215 -5.06 -9.31 -9.13
C PHE A 215 -5.19 -10.72 -8.55
N TYR A 216 -4.24 -11.62 -8.88
CA TYR A 216 -4.11 -12.90 -8.19
C TYR A 216 -3.18 -12.74 -7.00
N GLU A 217 -3.74 -12.85 -5.81
CA GLU A 217 -3.11 -12.52 -4.53
C GLU A 217 -2.83 -13.78 -3.70
N PRO A 218 -1.82 -13.77 -2.82
CA PRO A 218 -1.57 -14.89 -1.90
C PRO A 218 -2.60 -14.91 -0.76
N TRP A 219 -2.73 -16.06 -0.10
CA TRP A 219 -3.44 -16.22 1.17
C TRP A 219 -2.46 -16.69 2.25
N ASN A 220 -1.66 -15.77 2.77
CA ASN A 220 -0.49 -16.09 3.62
C ASN A 220 -0.75 -16.14 5.12
N ASP A 221 -1.99 -15.84 5.59
CA ASP A 221 -2.34 -15.97 6.99
C ASP A 221 -3.41 -17.05 7.20
N ALA A 222 -3.44 -17.63 8.40
CA ALA A 222 -4.39 -18.69 8.74
C ALA A 222 -4.69 -18.71 10.23
N PRO A 223 -5.91 -19.11 10.63
CA PRO A 223 -6.22 -19.45 12.01
C PRO A 223 -5.27 -20.52 12.55
N GLU A 224 -4.97 -20.49 13.86
CA GLU A 224 -4.04 -21.40 14.53
C GLU A 224 -4.25 -22.90 14.16
N LYS A 225 -5.51 -23.31 14.00
CA LYS A 225 -5.86 -24.69 13.61
C LYS A 225 -5.35 -25.11 12.22
N TYR A 226 -5.01 -24.16 11.34
CA TYR A 226 -4.56 -24.40 9.97
C TYR A 226 -3.11 -24.00 9.74
N GLN A 227 -2.44 -23.37 10.71
CA GLN A 227 -1.03 -23.03 10.59
C GLN A 227 -0.19 -24.28 10.30
N ASN A 228 0.71 -24.18 9.32
CA ASN A 228 1.50 -25.29 8.84
C ASN A 228 2.81 -24.79 8.23
N GLU A 229 3.87 -25.61 8.29
CA GLU A 229 5.16 -25.33 7.64
C GLU A 229 5.04 -25.31 6.10
N ASN A 230 4.09 -26.01 5.52
CA ASN A 230 3.79 -25.95 4.11
C ASN A 230 2.75 -24.85 3.87
N GLU A 231 3.19 -23.71 3.32
CA GLU A 231 2.39 -22.51 3.08
C GLU A 231 1.22 -22.76 2.12
N THR A 232 1.45 -23.50 1.04
CA THR A 232 0.38 -23.89 0.09
C THR A 232 -0.73 -24.68 0.79
N LYS A 233 -0.37 -25.64 1.66
CA LYS A 233 -1.34 -26.38 2.45
C LYS A 233 -2.10 -25.47 3.41
N GLN A 234 -1.39 -24.60 4.10
CA GLN A 234 -1.98 -23.60 4.98
C GLN A 234 -3.01 -22.73 4.24
N ALA A 235 -2.61 -22.17 3.09
CA ALA A 235 -3.46 -21.34 2.26
C ALA A 235 -4.71 -22.09 1.76
N VAL A 236 -4.56 -23.32 1.25
CA VAL A 236 -5.70 -24.16 0.85
C VAL A 236 -6.68 -24.37 2.00
N GLN A 237 -6.18 -24.77 3.18
CA GLN A 237 -7.01 -25.03 4.32
C GLN A 237 -7.68 -23.78 4.92
N ALA A 238 -7.01 -22.63 4.83
CA ALA A 238 -7.55 -21.38 5.35
C ALA A 238 -8.56 -20.72 4.39
N LEU A 239 -8.27 -20.69 3.10
CA LEU A 239 -9.13 -20.07 2.08
C LEU A 239 -10.27 -20.99 1.64
N CYS A 240 -9.95 -22.25 1.42
CA CYS A 240 -10.88 -23.20 0.78
C CYS A 240 -11.65 -24.10 1.76
N ASN A 241 -11.62 -23.84 3.09
CA ASN A 241 -12.53 -24.58 3.96
C ASN A 241 -13.99 -24.18 3.72
N PRO A 242 -14.98 -25.09 3.90
CA PRO A 242 -16.38 -24.79 3.61
C PRO A 242 -16.96 -23.55 4.30
N GLU A 243 -16.59 -23.29 5.56
CA GLU A 243 -17.07 -22.14 6.33
C GLU A 243 -16.55 -20.82 5.70
N ALA A 244 -15.25 -20.75 5.35
CA ALA A 244 -14.68 -19.57 4.72
C ALA A 244 -15.25 -19.33 3.31
N VAL A 245 -15.44 -20.38 2.50
CA VAL A 245 -16.03 -20.26 1.16
C VAL A 245 -17.45 -19.70 1.25
N LEU A 246 -18.26 -20.19 2.17
CA LEU A 246 -19.64 -19.70 2.35
C LEU A 246 -19.67 -18.27 2.92
N ASP A 247 -18.79 -17.96 3.85
CA ASP A 247 -18.70 -16.61 4.43
C ASP A 247 -18.22 -15.58 3.39
N LEU A 248 -17.18 -15.92 2.62
CA LEU A 248 -16.70 -15.10 1.49
C LEU A 248 -17.82 -14.89 0.46
N LEU A 249 -18.51 -15.95 0.07
CA LEU A 249 -19.59 -15.88 -0.92
C LEU A 249 -20.71 -14.95 -0.48
N LYS A 250 -21.15 -15.06 0.77
CA LYS A 250 -22.33 -14.33 1.27
C LYS A 250 -22.00 -12.87 1.61
N HIS A 251 -20.82 -12.60 2.17
CA HIS A 251 -20.55 -11.37 2.90
C HIS A 251 -19.35 -10.55 2.40
N PHE A 252 -18.57 -11.08 1.46
CA PHE A 252 -17.32 -10.44 1.07
C PHE A 252 -17.16 -10.28 -0.45
N VAL A 253 -18.24 -10.16 -1.17
CA VAL A 253 -18.21 -9.93 -2.62
C VAL A 253 -18.81 -8.58 -2.95
N PHE A 254 -18.04 -7.75 -3.64
CA PHE A 254 -18.54 -6.53 -4.27
C PHE A 254 -18.48 -6.64 -5.80
N TYR A 255 -19.33 -5.87 -6.45
CA TYR A 255 -19.29 -5.66 -7.89
C TYR A 255 -19.13 -4.18 -8.17
N GLU A 256 -18.02 -3.82 -8.82
CA GLU A 256 -17.69 -2.44 -9.15
C GLU A 256 -17.98 -2.17 -10.63
N ARG A 257 -18.69 -1.07 -10.90
CA ARG A 257 -18.91 -0.58 -12.26
C ARG A 257 -17.69 0.22 -12.73
N ARG A 258 -17.07 -0.23 -13.81
CA ARG A 258 -15.93 0.41 -14.46
C ARG A 258 -16.27 0.77 -15.90
N ALA A 259 -15.43 1.63 -16.54
CA ALA A 259 -15.61 2.01 -17.94
C ALA A 259 -15.64 0.81 -18.93
N GLY A 260 -15.01 -0.33 -18.55
CA GLY A 260 -14.96 -1.57 -19.35
C GLY A 260 -16.01 -2.65 -18.99
N GLY A 261 -16.94 -2.37 -18.07
CA GLY A 261 -17.95 -3.34 -17.61
C GLY A 261 -17.98 -3.48 -16.09
N VAL A 262 -18.46 -4.64 -15.63
CA VAL A 262 -18.53 -4.97 -14.21
C VAL A 262 -17.28 -5.77 -13.81
N ALA A 263 -16.65 -5.41 -12.68
CA ALA A 263 -15.57 -6.17 -12.07
C ALA A 263 -16.02 -6.74 -10.71
N LYS A 264 -15.71 -7.99 -10.45
CA LYS A 264 -15.92 -8.64 -9.15
C LYS A 264 -14.73 -8.37 -8.24
N ILE A 265 -14.99 -7.99 -7.00
CA ILE A 265 -13.99 -7.72 -5.98
C ILE A 265 -14.21 -8.65 -4.80
N ILE A 266 -13.17 -9.33 -4.39
CA ILE A 266 -13.11 -10.19 -3.20
C ILE A 266 -12.01 -9.68 -2.27
N PRO A 267 -12.08 -9.92 -0.95
CA PRO A 267 -11.13 -9.38 -0.01
C PRO A 267 -9.78 -10.09 -0.12
N ARG A 268 -8.72 -9.37 0.23
CA ARG A 268 -7.43 -9.95 0.58
C ARG A 268 -7.52 -10.59 1.97
N TYR A 269 -6.65 -11.57 2.27
CA TYR A 269 -6.69 -12.29 3.53
C TYR A 269 -6.64 -11.37 4.76
N MET A 270 -5.77 -10.34 4.74
CA MET A 270 -5.66 -9.40 5.85
C MET A 270 -6.91 -8.52 6.02
N GLN A 271 -7.65 -8.24 4.93
CA GLN A 271 -8.94 -7.55 5.00
C GLN A 271 -10.01 -8.46 5.61
N TYR A 272 -10.07 -9.71 5.16
CA TYR A 272 -10.99 -10.72 5.68
C TYR A 272 -10.81 -10.92 7.19
N TYR A 273 -9.58 -11.12 7.65
CA TYR A 273 -9.32 -11.32 9.07
C TYR A 273 -9.55 -10.05 9.91
N ALA A 274 -9.18 -8.88 9.40
CA ALA A 274 -9.42 -7.62 10.09
C ALA A 274 -10.92 -7.35 10.28
N VAL A 275 -11.74 -7.57 9.24
CA VAL A 275 -13.20 -7.43 9.32
C VAL A 275 -13.79 -8.40 10.33
N ASN A 276 -13.42 -9.67 10.28
CA ASN A 276 -13.94 -10.66 11.22
C ASN A 276 -13.58 -10.31 12.68
N ARG A 277 -12.39 -9.78 12.96
CA ARG A 277 -12.02 -9.30 14.30
C ARG A 277 -12.84 -8.07 14.73
N ILE A 278 -13.15 -7.16 13.81
CA ILE A 278 -14.06 -6.02 14.08
C ILE A 278 -15.44 -6.55 14.46
N LEU A 279 -16.00 -7.48 13.68
CA LEU A 279 -17.32 -8.07 13.95
C LEU A 279 -17.37 -8.79 15.30
N GLU A 280 -16.36 -9.60 15.63
CA GLU A 280 -16.23 -10.25 16.93
C GLU A 280 -16.17 -9.23 18.08
N ARG A 281 -15.48 -8.11 17.88
CA ARG A 281 -15.35 -7.05 18.89
C ARG A 281 -16.68 -6.35 19.12
N VAL A 282 -17.38 -5.95 18.06
CA VAL A 282 -18.71 -5.33 18.15
C VAL A 282 -19.72 -6.27 18.81
N GLN A 283 -19.67 -7.58 18.51
CA GLN A 283 -20.55 -8.56 19.11
C GLN A 283 -20.34 -8.71 20.62
N LYS A 284 -19.13 -8.44 21.15
CA LYS A 284 -18.82 -8.52 22.58
C LYS A 284 -19.34 -7.35 23.41
N GLY A 285 -19.47 -6.16 22.81
CA GLY A 285 -19.99 -4.97 23.50
C GLY A 285 -19.80 -3.67 22.76
N VAL A 286 -20.69 -2.71 23.00
CA VAL A 286 -20.85 -1.48 22.22
C VAL A 286 -19.72 -0.46 22.45
N HIS A 287 -18.94 -0.54 23.52
CA HIS A 287 -17.90 0.47 23.87
C HIS A 287 -16.49 0.02 23.53
N ASP A 288 -16.34 -1.00 22.70
CA ASP A 288 -15.04 -1.55 22.37
C ASP A 288 -14.32 -0.71 21.31
N ARG A 289 -12.99 -0.70 21.40
CA ARG A 289 -12.08 -0.02 20.47
C ARG A 289 -11.24 -1.02 19.70
N GLY A 290 -10.74 -0.64 18.55
CA GLY A 290 -9.84 -1.46 17.76
C GLY A 290 -8.94 -0.62 16.85
N LEU A 291 -7.63 -0.88 16.91
CA LEU A 291 -6.66 -0.33 15.97
C LEU A 291 -6.42 -1.35 14.84
N ILE A 292 -6.70 -0.94 13.62
CA ILE A 292 -6.35 -1.67 12.39
C ILE A 292 -5.08 -1.03 11.80
N TRP A 293 -3.95 -1.64 12.09
CA TRP A 293 -2.67 -1.16 11.60
C TRP A 293 -2.30 -1.89 10.31
N HIS A 294 -2.72 -1.35 9.20
CA HIS A 294 -2.39 -1.87 7.87
C HIS A 294 -1.54 -0.89 7.09
N THR A 295 -0.44 -1.36 6.51
CA THR A 295 0.44 -0.52 5.68
C THR A 295 -0.33 0.18 4.56
N GLN A 296 0.21 1.28 4.06
CA GLN A 296 -0.42 1.98 2.92
C GLN A 296 -0.38 1.07 1.68
N GLY A 297 -1.47 1.07 0.91
CA GLY A 297 -1.62 0.19 -0.25
C GLY A 297 -2.29 -1.15 0.04
N SER A 298 -2.50 -1.52 1.30
CA SER A 298 -3.22 -2.74 1.69
C SER A 298 -4.71 -2.75 1.34
N GLY A 299 -5.30 -1.60 0.98
CA GLY A 299 -6.72 -1.49 0.68
C GLY A 299 -7.60 -1.23 1.91
N LYS A 300 -7.13 -0.42 2.88
CA LYS A 300 -7.88 -0.03 4.10
C LYS A 300 -9.31 0.43 3.82
N SER A 301 -9.53 1.22 2.75
CA SER A 301 -10.87 1.67 2.37
C SER A 301 -11.81 0.49 2.09
N PHE A 302 -11.37 -0.54 1.37
CA PHE A 302 -12.16 -1.75 1.17
C PHE A 302 -12.39 -2.52 2.48
N THR A 303 -11.41 -2.54 3.40
CA THR A 303 -11.61 -3.14 4.72
C THR A 303 -12.74 -2.45 5.48
N MET A 304 -12.79 -1.12 5.48
CA MET A 304 -13.88 -0.34 6.08
C MET A 304 -15.23 -0.63 5.40
N LEU A 305 -15.26 -0.70 4.06
CA LEU A 305 -16.49 -1.00 3.31
C LEU A 305 -17.00 -2.41 3.58
N TYR A 306 -16.12 -3.43 3.62
CA TYR A 306 -16.49 -4.79 4.01
C TYR A 306 -16.99 -4.84 5.46
N ALA A 307 -16.33 -4.12 6.37
CA ALA A 307 -16.79 -4.06 7.76
C ALA A 307 -18.17 -3.42 7.86
N ALA A 308 -18.41 -2.29 7.19
CA ALA A 308 -19.70 -1.60 7.17
C ALA A 308 -20.83 -2.49 6.62
N GLU A 309 -20.62 -3.10 5.45
CA GLU A 309 -21.62 -4.01 4.83
C GLU A 309 -21.93 -5.20 5.74
N ASN A 310 -20.91 -5.80 6.34
CA ASN A 310 -21.10 -6.92 7.26
C ASN A 310 -21.83 -6.50 8.54
N LEU A 311 -21.54 -5.33 9.11
CA LEU A 311 -22.24 -4.81 10.28
C LEU A 311 -23.72 -4.56 9.97
N LEU A 312 -24.04 -3.99 8.81
CA LEU A 312 -25.39 -3.70 8.39
C LEU A 312 -26.20 -4.95 7.99
N SER A 313 -25.51 -5.98 7.46
CA SER A 313 -26.18 -7.20 6.94
C SER A 313 -26.25 -8.36 7.93
N ARG A 314 -25.54 -8.31 9.07
CA ARG A 314 -25.49 -9.41 10.07
C ARG A 314 -26.19 -9.03 11.39
N PRO A 315 -27.49 -9.24 11.54
CA PRO A 315 -28.24 -8.87 12.74
C PRO A 315 -27.84 -9.64 14.01
N ASN A 316 -27.09 -10.72 13.87
CA ASN A 316 -26.48 -11.46 14.98
C ASN A 316 -25.19 -10.80 15.53
N VAL A 317 -24.61 -9.86 14.81
CA VAL A 317 -23.46 -9.05 15.23
C VAL A 317 -23.96 -7.74 15.85
N ALA A 318 -24.76 -6.98 15.09
CA ALA A 318 -25.43 -5.76 15.54
C ALA A 318 -26.84 -5.73 14.96
N ARG A 319 -27.84 -5.29 15.75
CA ARG A 319 -29.26 -5.44 15.32
C ARG A 319 -29.68 -4.39 14.28
N ASN A 320 -29.34 -3.13 14.53
CA ASN A 320 -29.65 -2.00 13.67
C ASN A 320 -28.57 -0.94 13.81
N PRO A 321 -27.31 -1.24 13.47
CA PRO A 321 -26.20 -0.31 13.73
C PRO A 321 -26.29 0.90 12.79
N GLN A 322 -25.92 2.07 13.32
CA GLN A 322 -25.54 3.20 12.51
C GLN A 322 -24.03 3.21 12.37
N VAL A 323 -23.51 3.13 11.16
CA VAL A 323 -22.08 2.99 10.88
C VAL A 323 -21.55 4.28 10.28
N PHE A 324 -20.52 4.87 10.89
CA PHE A 324 -19.85 6.05 10.37
C PHE A 324 -18.51 5.69 9.77
N ILE A 325 -18.26 6.12 8.53
CA ILE A 325 -16.91 6.22 7.96
C ILE A 325 -16.50 7.67 7.99
N ILE A 326 -15.45 7.97 8.76
CA ILE A 326 -14.96 9.33 8.95
C ILE A 326 -13.59 9.45 8.30
N VAL A 327 -13.45 10.43 7.42
CA VAL A 327 -12.20 10.74 6.72
C VAL A 327 -11.69 12.15 7.09
N ASP A 328 -10.40 12.38 6.87
CA ASP A 328 -9.74 13.62 7.29
C ASP A 328 -9.97 14.79 6.31
N THR A 329 -10.11 14.53 5.01
CA THR A 329 -10.17 15.59 3.99
C THR A 329 -11.32 15.42 3.02
N ASP A 330 -11.80 16.54 2.45
CA ASP A 330 -12.84 16.54 1.42
C ASP A 330 -12.42 15.72 0.17
N LYS A 331 -11.14 15.67 -0.15
CA LYS A 331 -10.62 14.85 -1.25
C LYS A 331 -10.79 13.35 -0.97
N LEU A 332 -10.44 12.90 0.24
CA LEU A 332 -10.66 11.51 0.65
C LEU A 332 -12.15 11.19 0.73
N ASN A 333 -12.97 12.15 1.20
CA ASN A 333 -14.42 12.03 1.21
C ASN A 333 -14.99 11.83 -0.20
N SER A 334 -14.55 12.63 -1.17
CA SER A 334 -14.96 12.49 -2.57
C SER A 334 -14.53 11.13 -3.16
N GLN A 335 -13.32 10.67 -2.88
CA GLN A 335 -12.85 9.36 -3.33
C GLN A 335 -13.68 8.21 -2.75
N MET A 336 -14.00 8.25 -1.45
CA MET A 336 -14.83 7.25 -0.78
C MET A 336 -16.25 7.27 -1.31
N ARG A 337 -16.83 8.45 -1.51
CA ARG A 337 -18.16 8.61 -2.14
C ARG A 337 -18.22 7.98 -3.53
N ASP A 338 -17.22 8.26 -4.39
CA ASP A 338 -17.17 7.71 -5.74
C ASP A 338 -17.02 6.19 -5.72
N GLN A 339 -16.26 5.66 -4.76
CA GLN A 339 -16.11 4.22 -4.53
C GLN A 339 -17.43 3.59 -4.10
N LEU A 340 -18.12 4.17 -3.12
CA LEU A 340 -19.45 3.72 -2.67
C LEU A 340 -20.47 3.71 -3.80
N ALA A 341 -20.50 4.76 -4.61
CA ALA A 341 -21.41 4.86 -5.76
C ALA A 341 -21.12 3.79 -6.82
N ASN A 342 -19.83 3.49 -7.10
CA ASN A 342 -19.43 2.48 -8.07
C ASN A 342 -19.71 1.05 -7.60
N LEU A 343 -19.65 0.79 -6.29
CA LEU A 343 -19.97 -0.53 -5.71
C LEU A 343 -21.47 -0.81 -5.62
N SER A 344 -22.33 0.16 -5.95
CA SER A 344 -23.78 0.02 -5.90
C SER A 344 -24.32 -0.41 -4.51
N LEU A 345 -23.70 0.07 -3.45
CA LEU A 345 -24.19 -0.11 -2.08
C LEU A 345 -25.48 0.69 -1.88
N GLU A 346 -26.51 0.06 -1.28
CA GLU A 346 -27.88 0.61 -1.29
C GLU A 346 -28.20 1.51 -0.08
N GLN A 347 -27.49 1.36 1.03
CA GLN A 347 -27.82 2.00 2.32
C GLN A 347 -26.68 2.88 2.83
N TRP A 348 -26.41 3.97 2.15
CA TRP A 348 -25.46 4.94 2.60
C TRP A 348 -25.89 6.38 2.32
N THR A 349 -25.45 7.32 3.17
CA THR A 349 -25.73 8.75 3.08
C THR A 349 -24.45 9.54 3.32
N GLU A 350 -24.16 10.56 2.52
CA GLU A 350 -23.12 11.55 2.79
C GLU A 350 -23.68 12.69 3.63
N ALA A 351 -23.04 13.01 4.75
CA ALA A 351 -23.37 14.20 5.52
C ALA A 351 -22.86 15.45 4.79
N GLU A 352 -23.76 16.26 4.22
CA GLU A 352 -23.41 17.42 3.40
C GLU A 352 -23.00 18.65 4.26
N SER A 353 -23.53 18.77 5.48
CA SER A 353 -23.28 19.87 6.41
C SER A 353 -23.27 19.39 7.85
N ILE A 354 -22.88 20.26 8.78
CA ILE A 354 -22.95 20.01 10.22
C ILE A 354 -24.39 19.73 10.68
N ASP A 355 -25.35 20.57 10.26
CA ASP A 355 -26.77 20.40 10.57
C ASP A 355 -27.31 19.07 10.02
N HIS A 356 -26.88 18.67 8.81
CA HIS A 356 -27.27 17.41 8.22
C HIS A 356 -26.67 16.21 8.98
N LEU A 357 -25.39 16.31 9.40
CA LEU A 357 -24.77 15.28 10.23
C LEU A 357 -25.51 15.12 11.57
N GLN A 358 -25.83 16.21 12.26
CA GLN A 358 -26.60 16.17 13.49
C GLN A 358 -27.97 15.52 13.29
N GLN A 359 -28.69 15.89 12.22
CA GLN A 359 -29.96 15.27 11.86
C GLN A 359 -29.84 13.75 11.64
N LEU A 360 -28.80 13.30 10.92
CA LEU A 360 -28.54 11.86 10.68
C LEU A 360 -28.29 11.10 11.99
N ILE A 361 -27.53 11.71 12.91
CA ILE A 361 -27.29 11.13 14.26
C ILE A 361 -28.61 11.03 15.03
N GLU A 362 -29.42 12.10 15.05
CA GLU A 362 -30.74 12.14 15.72
C GLU A 362 -31.74 11.13 15.15
N GLU A 363 -31.77 10.96 13.83
CA GLU A 363 -32.63 9.98 13.17
C GLU A 363 -32.24 8.53 13.50
N GLY A 364 -30.95 8.29 13.76
CA GLY A 364 -30.42 7.01 14.21
C GLY A 364 -30.77 5.83 13.31
N ARG A 365 -30.85 6.03 12.00
CA ARG A 365 -31.19 4.97 11.05
C ARG A 365 -30.05 3.95 10.92
N SER A 366 -30.42 2.70 10.67
CA SER A 366 -29.42 1.68 10.30
C SER A 366 -28.94 1.91 8.89
N GLU A 367 -27.84 2.62 8.75
CA GLU A 367 -27.23 2.99 7.47
C GLU A 367 -25.72 3.30 7.65
N LEU A 368 -25.00 3.35 6.53
CA LEU A 368 -23.64 3.85 6.47
C LEU A 368 -23.64 5.37 6.26
N VAL A 369 -23.05 6.12 7.16
CA VAL A 369 -22.87 7.58 7.04
C VAL A 369 -21.43 7.92 6.70
N LEU A 370 -21.21 8.53 5.56
CA LEU A 370 -19.91 9.07 5.16
C LEU A 370 -19.79 10.54 5.58
N THR A 371 -18.71 10.90 6.26
CA THR A 371 -18.50 12.28 6.72
C THR A 371 -17.03 12.63 6.87
N THR A 372 -16.72 13.92 7.02
CA THR A 372 -15.39 14.37 7.43
C THR A 372 -15.40 14.73 8.93
N ILE A 373 -14.23 14.59 9.58
CA ILE A 373 -14.09 14.85 11.01
C ILE A 373 -14.43 16.30 11.36
N GLN A 374 -14.16 17.26 10.47
CA GLN A 374 -14.43 18.69 10.69
C GLN A 374 -15.92 18.97 10.90
N LYS A 375 -16.82 18.15 10.38
CA LYS A 375 -18.26 18.34 10.56
C LYS A 375 -18.75 18.07 11.99
N PHE A 376 -17.91 17.48 12.86
CA PHE A 376 -18.21 17.32 14.28
C PHE A 376 -17.92 18.57 15.12
N GLU A 377 -17.36 19.64 14.53
CA GLU A 377 -16.94 20.86 15.26
C GLU A 377 -18.07 21.51 16.08
N ASP A 378 -19.28 21.58 15.51
CA ASP A 378 -20.43 22.22 16.11
C ASP A 378 -21.65 21.29 16.30
N VAL A 379 -21.43 19.95 16.30
CA VAL A 379 -22.50 18.99 16.67
C VAL A 379 -22.73 19.07 18.18
N ASP A 380 -24.00 19.09 18.58
CA ASP A 380 -24.37 19.14 20.00
C ASP A 380 -23.83 17.91 20.76
N PRO A 381 -23.24 18.04 21.93
CA PRO A 381 -22.83 16.90 22.73
C PRO A 381 -24.04 16.13 23.27
N ASP A 382 -23.87 14.83 23.45
CA ASP A 382 -24.93 13.91 23.94
C ASP A 382 -26.20 13.88 23.07
N VAL A 383 -26.04 13.93 21.74
CA VAL A 383 -27.14 13.78 20.79
C VAL A 383 -27.76 12.39 21.00
N GLN A 384 -29.09 12.37 21.24
CA GLN A 384 -29.81 11.10 21.38
C GLN A 384 -30.09 10.54 20.01
N GLY A 385 -29.38 9.49 19.64
CA GLY A 385 -29.51 8.80 18.36
C GLY A 385 -29.65 7.28 18.53
N ASN A 386 -28.96 6.52 17.71
CA ASN A 386 -28.93 5.06 17.78
C ASN A 386 -28.09 4.58 18.97
N ASP A 387 -28.57 3.51 19.64
CA ASP A 387 -27.82 2.88 20.75
C ASP A 387 -26.65 1.99 20.26
N GLU A 388 -26.66 1.60 19.00
CA GLU A 388 -25.63 0.78 18.36
C GLU A 388 -24.92 1.59 17.29
N VAL A 389 -23.94 2.38 17.68
CA VAL A 389 -23.13 3.21 16.77
C VAL A 389 -21.74 2.61 16.63
N VAL A 390 -21.27 2.48 15.38
CA VAL A 390 -19.91 2.06 15.06
C VAL A 390 -19.23 3.16 14.24
N VAL A 391 -18.09 3.59 14.71
CA VAL A 391 -17.26 4.61 14.06
C VAL A 391 -15.99 3.98 13.51
N MET A 392 -15.75 4.16 12.23
CA MET A 392 -14.52 3.78 11.55
C MET A 392 -13.82 5.02 11.02
N SER A 393 -12.61 5.28 11.52
CA SER A 393 -11.84 6.48 11.23
C SER A 393 -10.66 6.15 10.33
N ASP A 394 -10.62 6.70 9.13
CA ASP A 394 -9.44 6.61 8.26
C ASP A 394 -8.35 7.58 8.73
N GLU A 395 -7.09 7.20 8.59
CA GLU A 395 -5.91 7.93 9.10
C GLU A 395 -6.08 8.33 10.58
N ALA A 396 -6.41 7.33 11.41
CA ALA A 396 -6.79 7.48 12.82
C ALA A 396 -5.81 8.33 13.65
N HIS A 397 -4.52 8.38 13.29
CA HIS A 397 -3.51 9.20 13.95
C HIS A 397 -3.81 10.71 13.88
N ARG A 398 -4.62 11.18 12.91
CA ARG A 398 -5.01 12.60 12.77
C ARG A 398 -6.19 13.00 13.67
N PHE A 399 -6.96 12.03 14.13
CA PHE A 399 -8.07 12.29 15.06
C PHE A 399 -7.62 12.88 16.40
N MET A 400 -6.35 12.74 16.71
CA MET A 400 -5.73 13.29 17.91
C MET A 400 -5.29 14.75 17.73
N GLU A 401 -5.48 15.32 16.54
CA GLU A 401 -5.20 16.71 16.26
C GLU A 401 -6.37 17.58 16.67
N ALA A 402 -6.11 18.57 17.52
CA ALA A 402 -7.11 19.50 18.05
C ALA A 402 -8.26 18.82 18.84
N ASP A 403 -9.41 19.50 18.91
CA ASP A 403 -10.57 19.14 19.72
C ASP A 403 -11.63 18.31 18.98
N LEU A 404 -11.35 17.92 17.73
CA LEU A 404 -12.34 17.24 16.87
C LEU A 404 -12.66 15.82 17.34
N GLY A 405 -11.66 15.07 17.79
CA GLY A 405 -11.89 13.73 18.33
C GLY A 405 -12.73 13.75 19.61
N SER A 406 -12.49 14.71 20.50
CA SER A 406 -13.30 14.87 21.72
C SER A 406 -14.75 15.31 21.42
N ARG A 407 -14.95 16.08 20.35
CA ARG A 407 -16.28 16.44 19.85
C ARG A 407 -17.03 15.23 19.32
N LEU A 408 -16.35 14.39 18.54
CA LEU A 408 -16.91 13.14 18.07
C LEU A 408 -17.36 12.24 19.24
N GLU A 409 -16.48 12.03 20.23
CA GLU A 409 -16.83 11.24 21.41
C GLU A 409 -17.99 11.84 22.24
N ALA A 410 -18.07 13.16 22.29
CA ALA A 410 -19.17 13.83 22.98
C ALA A 410 -20.50 13.74 22.21
N ALA A 411 -20.46 13.72 20.86
CA ALA A 411 -21.63 13.58 20.02
C ALA A 411 -22.21 12.15 20.02
N VAL A 412 -21.34 11.12 20.07
CA VAL A 412 -21.73 9.70 20.06
C VAL A 412 -21.01 8.91 21.16
N PRO A 413 -21.31 9.18 22.45
CA PRO A 413 -20.51 8.73 23.60
C PRO A 413 -20.54 7.22 23.83
N ASN A 414 -21.48 6.52 23.23
CA ASN A 414 -21.68 5.07 23.41
C ASN A 414 -21.27 4.25 22.18
N SER A 415 -20.45 4.85 21.29
CA SER A 415 -20.03 4.17 20.04
C SER A 415 -18.83 3.25 20.21
N ALA A 416 -18.77 2.22 19.40
CA ALA A 416 -17.55 1.44 19.18
C ALA A 416 -16.66 2.19 18.17
N HIS A 417 -15.36 2.36 18.48
CA HIS A 417 -14.43 3.13 17.65
C HIS A 417 -13.32 2.27 17.07
N PHE A 418 -13.21 2.23 15.75
CA PHE A 418 -12.15 1.52 15.03
C PHE A 418 -11.29 2.50 14.23
N GLY A 419 -10.02 2.60 14.61
CA GLY A 419 -9.04 3.44 13.91
C GLY A 419 -8.31 2.64 12.84
N PHE A 420 -8.25 3.18 11.62
CA PHE A 420 -7.49 2.63 10.50
C PHE A 420 -6.31 3.53 10.18
N THR A 421 -5.11 2.98 10.18
CA THR A 421 -3.91 3.75 9.83
C THR A 421 -2.81 2.85 9.30
N GLY A 422 -1.98 3.39 8.38
CA GLY A 422 -0.73 2.75 7.96
C GLY A 422 0.45 3.13 8.84
N THR A 423 0.29 4.21 9.62
CA THR A 423 1.37 4.86 10.36
C THR A 423 0.85 5.29 11.73
N PRO A 424 0.62 4.34 12.67
CA PRO A 424 0.22 4.70 14.02
C PRO A 424 1.32 5.51 14.70
N VAL A 425 0.95 6.52 15.46
CA VAL A 425 1.89 7.40 16.14
C VAL A 425 2.10 6.96 17.57
N ARG A 426 3.38 6.76 17.95
CA ARG A 426 3.86 6.66 19.34
C ARG A 426 4.86 7.78 19.53
N GLU A 427 4.46 9.01 19.76
CA GLU A 427 5.45 10.06 20.02
C GLU A 427 5.91 10.04 21.47
N GLY A 428 7.24 9.92 21.62
CA GLY A 428 8.08 10.41 22.69
C GLY A 428 8.17 9.60 23.99
N GLU A 429 9.37 9.53 24.51
CA GLU A 429 9.70 9.14 25.91
C GLU A 429 9.07 10.07 26.97
N ARG A 430 8.33 11.10 26.55
CA ARG A 430 7.66 12.07 27.43
C ARG A 430 6.16 11.90 27.35
N GLU A 431 5.55 11.76 28.47
CA GLU A 431 4.13 11.61 28.83
C GLU A 431 3.10 12.54 28.12
N LYS A 432 3.49 13.30 27.10
CA LYS A 432 2.69 14.37 26.50
C LYS A 432 2.32 14.15 25.04
N ASP A 433 2.70 13.00 24.51
CA ASP A 433 2.71 12.84 23.06
C ASP A 433 1.50 12.04 22.57
N LYS A 434 1.03 12.40 21.37
CA LYS A 434 -0.07 11.76 20.65
C LYS A 434 0.21 10.27 20.54
N ASN A 435 -0.71 9.42 20.95
CA ASN A 435 -0.52 7.98 20.94
C ASN A 435 -1.75 7.26 20.39
N THR A 436 -1.69 6.91 19.09
CA THR A 436 -2.77 6.18 18.40
C THR A 436 -3.08 4.84 19.07
N PHE A 437 -2.07 4.18 19.61
CA PHE A 437 -2.25 2.90 20.31
C PHE A 437 -3.06 3.08 21.60
N ARG A 438 -2.77 4.12 22.39
CA ARG A 438 -3.53 4.38 23.62
C ARG A 438 -5.00 4.69 23.34
N GLU A 439 -5.30 5.35 22.22
CA GLU A 439 -6.65 5.78 21.89
C GLU A 439 -7.51 4.68 21.28
N PHE A 440 -6.93 3.87 20.41
CA PHE A 440 -7.67 2.86 19.64
C PHE A 440 -7.34 1.42 20.01
N SER A 441 -6.30 1.16 20.82
CA SER A 441 -5.99 -0.22 21.21
C SER A 441 -7.00 -0.78 22.19
N PRO A 442 -7.40 -2.05 22.03
CA PRO A 442 -8.21 -2.73 23.01
C PRO A 442 -7.45 -2.87 24.34
N GLU A 443 -8.19 -3.00 25.44
CA GLU A 443 -7.58 -3.22 26.76
C GLU A 443 -6.74 -4.50 26.77
N GLY A 444 -5.43 -4.35 26.99
CA GLY A 444 -4.48 -5.48 27.04
C GLY A 444 -3.91 -5.93 25.69
N GLU A 445 -4.28 -5.29 24.60
CA GLU A 445 -3.77 -5.56 23.25
C GLU A 445 -3.25 -4.25 22.61
N GLU A 446 -2.18 -4.32 21.80
CA GLU A 446 -1.65 -3.11 21.11
C GLU A 446 -2.47 -2.74 19.88
N TYR A 447 -3.00 -3.72 19.17
CA TYR A 447 -3.82 -3.53 17.96
C TYR A 447 -4.81 -4.70 17.82
N LEU A 448 -5.87 -4.44 17.11
CA LEU A 448 -6.86 -5.47 16.79
C LEU A 448 -6.40 -6.35 15.62
N HIS A 449 -5.81 -5.74 14.59
CA HIS A 449 -5.19 -6.44 13.46
C HIS A 449 -4.04 -5.64 12.88
N ARG A 450 -2.98 -6.35 12.46
CA ARG A 450 -1.78 -5.76 11.86
C ARG A 450 -1.47 -6.40 10.52
N TYR A 451 -1.07 -5.56 9.57
CA TYR A 451 -0.45 -5.94 8.31
C TYR A 451 0.74 -5.01 8.06
N SER A 452 1.94 -5.53 8.26
CA SER A 452 3.19 -4.75 8.26
C SER A 452 3.68 -4.40 6.85
N VAL A 453 4.66 -3.50 6.79
CA VAL A 453 5.37 -3.16 5.54
C VAL A 453 6.09 -4.40 5.00
N LYS A 454 6.73 -5.20 5.88
CA LYS A 454 7.43 -6.43 5.49
C LYS A 454 6.45 -7.41 4.82
N GLN A 455 5.32 -7.71 5.46
CA GLN A 455 4.29 -8.58 4.86
C GLN A 455 3.82 -8.06 3.51
N GLY A 456 3.66 -6.73 3.37
CA GLY A 456 3.27 -6.11 2.11
C GLY A 456 4.30 -6.28 0.99
N ILE A 457 5.59 -6.30 1.32
CA ILE A 457 6.68 -6.58 0.37
C ILE A 457 6.70 -8.07 0.02
N ASP A 458 6.64 -8.94 1.02
CA ASP A 458 6.64 -10.40 0.84
C ASP A 458 5.44 -10.86 -0.02
N ASP A 459 4.28 -10.23 0.15
CA ASP A 459 3.07 -10.49 -0.66
C ASP A 459 3.12 -9.86 -2.06
N GLY A 460 4.08 -8.96 -2.32
CA GLY A 460 4.19 -8.22 -3.58
C GLY A 460 3.20 -7.05 -3.75
N LEU A 461 2.52 -6.63 -2.67
CA LEU A 461 1.55 -5.52 -2.69
C LEU A 461 2.21 -4.14 -2.66
N ILE A 462 3.42 -4.07 -2.14
CA ILE A 462 4.26 -2.88 -2.13
C ILE A 462 5.70 -3.27 -2.47
N LEU A 463 6.46 -2.31 -2.96
CA LEU A 463 7.87 -2.51 -3.28
C LEU A 463 8.78 -2.05 -2.13
N PRO A 464 9.98 -2.62 -2.00
CA PRO A 464 11.02 -2.07 -1.14
C PRO A 464 11.37 -0.64 -1.58
N VAL A 465 11.84 0.18 -0.65
CA VAL A 465 12.27 1.56 -0.91
C VAL A 465 13.70 1.73 -0.46
N TYR A 466 14.54 2.23 -1.35
CA TYR A 466 15.94 2.54 -1.09
C TYR A 466 16.14 4.03 -0.84
N PHE A 467 17.15 4.34 -0.04
CA PHE A 467 17.47 5.70 0.37
C PHE A 467 18.87 6.08 -0.07
N THR A 468 19.02 7.26 -0.65
CA THR A 468 20.30 7.85 -1.01
C THR A 468 20.45 9.20 -0.30
N LEU A 469 21.47 9.36 0.53
CA LEU A 469 21.74 10.61 1.24
C LEU A 469 22.52 11.58 0.36
N ARG A 470 22.12 12.86 0.37
CA ARG A 470 22.75 13.97 -0.35
C ARG A 470 22.77 15.25 0.51
N HIS A 471 22.92 15.10 1.83
CA HIS A 471 22.69 16.21 2.77
C HIS A 471 23.93 17.02 3.11
N GLU A 472 25.14 16.50 2.96
CA GLU A 472 26.36 17.25 3.22
C GLU A 472 26.79 18.07 2.01
N MET A 473 26.78 19.40 2.18
CA MET A 473 27.26 20.36 1.19
C MET A 473 28.48 21.10 1.77
N GLU A 474 29.56 21.19 0.99
CA GLU A 474 30.69 22.05 1.39
C GLU A 474 30.34 23.52 1.14
N TRP A 475 30.26 24.26 2.25
CA TRP A 475 29.97 25.69 2.23
C TRP A 475 31.27 26.48 2.24
N GLU A 476 31.45 27.35 1.27
CA GLU A 476 32.47 28.38 1.33
C GLU A 476 31.80 29.72 1.69
N ILE A 477 32.14 30.26 2.87
CA ILE A 477 31.51 31.45 3.42
C ILE A 477 32.53 32.57 3.50
N ASP A 478 32.27 33.71 2.84
CA ASP A 478 32.97 34.95 3.06
C ASP A 478 32.50 35.59 4.37
N GLU A 479 32.99 35.06 5.51
CA GLU A 479 32.61 35.54 6.83
C GLU A 479 32.85 37.06 7.00
N ALA A 480 33.93 37.59 6.43
CA ALA A 480 34.28 38.98 6.58
C ALA A 480 33.39 39.93 5.74
N GLY A 481 32.99 39.49 4.56
CA GLY A 481 31.99 40.18 3.72
C GLY A 481 30.61 40.18 4.36
N LEU A 482 30.16 38.99 4.79
CA LEU A 482 28.88 38.74 5.43
C LEU A 482 28.71 39.61 6.72
N ASP A 483 29.70 39.58 7.62
CA ASP A 483 29.69 40.36 8.86
C ASP A 483 29.65 41.87 8.57
N LYS A 484 30.42 42.35 7.60
CA LYS A 484 30.49 43.74 7.24
C LYS A 484 29.17 44.25 6.65
N GLU A 485 28.55 43.48 5.80
CA GLU A 485 27.30 43.88 5.15
C GLU A 485 26.14 43.81 6.14
N TYR A 486 26.10 42.76 6.97
CA TYR A 486 25.15 42.62 8.06
C TYR A 486 25.22 43.80 9.08
N GLU A 487 26.44 44.19 9.46
CA GLU A 487 26.68 45.34 10.29
C GLU A 487 26.25 46.67 9.65
N GLN A 488 26.34 46.81 8.34
CA GLN A 488 25.91 47.99 7.59
C GLN A 488 24.39 48.08 7.46
N GLU A 489 23.72 47.00 7.15
CA GLU A 489 22.30 46.98 6.88
C GLU A 489 21.49 47.13 8.20
N PHE A 490 21.95 46.51 9.27
CA PHE A 490 21.31 46.59 10.58
C PHE A 490 21.93 47.61 11.52
N ARG A 491 22.42 48.72 10.96
CA ARG A 491 22.95 49.87 11.74
C ARG A 491 21.86 50.48 12.64
N GLY A 492 22.12 50.51 13.95
CA GLY A 492 21.25 51.11 14.95
C GLY A 492 20.50 50.12 15.83
N MET A 493 20.60 48.83 15.53
CA MET A 493 20.17 47.79 16.44
C MET A 493 21.24 47.45 17.47
N SER A 494 20.83 47.13 18.70
CA SER A 494 21.76 46.61 19.70
C SER A 494 22.28 45.21 19.32
N THR A 495 23.40 44.79 19.91
CA THR A 495 23.99 43.44 19.65
C THR A 495 23.01 42.34 20.02
N GLU A 496 22.21 42.53 21.12
CA GLU A 496 21.18 41.58 21.51
C GLU A 496 20.04 41.52 20.49
N GLU A 497 19.57 42.63 19.97
CA GLU A 497 18.53 42.68 18.93
C GLU A 497 19.01 42.06 17.63
N LYS A 498 20.27 42.25 17.24
CA LYS A 498 20.86 41.59 16.07
C LYS A 498 20.98 40.06 16.24
N HIS A 499 21.42 39.61 17.41
CA HIS A 499 21.52 38.14 17.68
C HIS A 499 20.11 37.49 17.76
N GLU A 500 19.13 38.19 18.24
CA GLU A 500 17.74 37.73 18.27
C GLU A 500 17.19 37.64 16.83
N ALA A 501 17.45 38.68 16.03
CA ALA A 501 17.08 38.73 14.63
C ALA A 501 17.71 37.57 13.79
N ILE A 502 19.00 37.28 13.98
CA ILE A 502 19.66 36.14 13.36
C ILE A 502 18.98 34.84 13.77
N ARG A 503 18.77 34.66 15.06
CA ARG A 503 18.17 33.43 15.60
C ARG A 503 16.73 33.19 15.14
N GLU A 504 15.96 34.26 14.90
CA GLU A 504 14.58 34.18 14.44
C GLU A 504 14.47 34.06 12.90
N ASN A 505 15.41 34.61 12.15
CA ASN A 505 15.33 34.71 10.70
C ASN A 505 16.21 33.68 9.97
N VAL A 506 17.31 33.20 10.55
CA VAL A 506 18.11 32.09 10.00
C VAL A 506 17.53 30.76 10.48
N THR A 507 16.51 30.29 9.79
CA THR A 507 15.87 29.02 10.03
C THR A 507 16.35 27.97 9.03
N ALA A 508 16.12 26.69 9.31
CA ALA A 508 16.39 25.62 8.34
C ALA A 508 15.71 25.89 6.97
N THR A 509 14.51 26.48 6.98
CA THR A 509 13.80 26.85 5.75
C THR A 509 14.52 27.99 5.00
N THR A 510 15.03 29.00 5.72
CA THR A 510 15.78 30.11 5.11
C THR A 510 17.07 29.60 4.47
N LEU A 511 17.78 28.70 5.16
CA LEU A 511 19.00 28.07 4.62
C LEU A 511 18.70 27.21 3.38
N ALA A 512 17.57 26.50 3.38
CA ALA A 512 17.14 25.71 2.22
C ALA A 512 16.71 26.55 1.01
N GLU A 513 16.45 27.85 1.19
CA GLU A 513 16.09 28.79 0.11
C GLU A 513 17.28 29.60 -0.42
N ILE A 514 18.51 29.29 -0.02
CA ILE A 514 19.71 29.95 -0.53
C ILE A 514 19.94 29.53 -1.98
N GLU A 515 20.09 30.53 -2.88
CA GLU A 515 20.17 30.27 -4.32
C GLU A 515 21.29 29.30 -4.72
N PRO A 516 22.55 29.45 -4.26
CA PRO A 516 23.60 28.48 -4.59
C PRO A 516 23.27 27.05 -4.16
N ARG A 517 22.58 26.87 -3.02
CA ARG A 517 22.15 25.56 -2.54
C ARG A 517 21.07 24.96 -3.46
N VAL A 518 20.09 25.78 -3.85
CA VAL A 518 19.03 25.32 -4.77
C VAL A 518 19.61 24.97 -6.13
N ASP A 519 20.55 25.78 -6.65
CA ASP A 519 21.21 25.54 -7.92
C ASP A 519 21.96 24.20 -7.92
N ARG A 520 22.69 23.91 -6.85
CA ARG A 520 23.43 22.66 -6.72
C ARG A 520 22.50 21.45 -6.54
N ALA A 521 21.46 21.57 -5.71
CA ALA A 521 20.47 20.50 -5.53
C ALA A 521 19.71 20.20 -6.84
N VAL A 522 19.37 21.23 -7.62
CA VAL A 522 18.75 21.05 -8.94
C VAL A 522 19.68 20.33 -9.90
N GLU A 523 20.98 20.64 -9.89
CA GLU A 523 21.97 19.97 -10.73
C GLU A 523 22.04 18.48 -10.41
N GLU A 524 22.15 18.10 -9.13
CA GLU A 524 22.14 16.72 -8.67
C GLU A 524 20.83 15.98 -9.03
N ILE A 525 19.69 16.65 -8.87
CA ILE A 525 18.38 16.07 -9.24
C ILE A 525 18.34 15.79 -10.75
N ASP A 526 18.79 16.74 -11.56
CA ASP A 526 18.78 16.62 -13.02
C ASP A 526 19.70 15.51 -13.51
N GLU A 527 20.92 15.42 -12.98
CA GLU A 527 21.89 14.36 -13.26
C GLU A 527 21.35 12.99 -12.84
N HIS A 528 20.93 12.86 -11.59
CA HIS A 528 20.40 11.59 -11.07
C HIS A 528 19.15 11.14 -11.86
N TYR A 529 18.23 12.07 -12.15
CA TYR A 529 17.04 11.75 -12.92
C TYR A 529 17.39 11.27 -14.32
N THR A 530 18.33 11.96 -15.00
CA THR A 530 18.76 11.65 -16.37
C THR A 530 19.43 10.29 -16.44
N ASP A 531 20.30 9.97 -15.48
CA ASP A 531 21.15 8.78 -15.52
C ASP A 531 20.44 7.51 -15.02
N LYS A 532 19.55 7.63 -14.01
CA LYS A 532 18.98 6.47 -13.31
C LYS A 532 17.47 6.29 -13.49
N VAL A 533 16.72 7.37 -13.63
CA VAL A 533 15.25 7.31 -13.59
C VAL A 533 14.64 7.37 -15.00
N ALA A 534 15.06 8.36 -15.78
CA ALA A 534 14.53 8.60 -17.12
C ALA A 534 14.79 7.45 -18.11
N PRO A 535 15.94 6.74 -18.11
CA PRO A 535 16.21 5.67 -19.08
C PRO A 535 15.19 4.53 -19.02
N ASN A 536 14.59 4.31 -17.85
CA ASN A 536 13.58 3.27 -17.64
C ASN A 536 12.13 3.80 -17.75
N GLY A 537 11.94 5.04 -18.18
CA GLY A 537 10.62 5.67 -18.35
C GLY A 537 9.91 6.05 -17.04
N TRP A 538 10.61 5.99 -15.91
CA TRP A 538 10.03 6.32 -14.60
C TRP A 538 9.99 7.83 -14.35
N LYS A 539 9.19 8.24 -13.38
CA LYS A 539 8.96 9.64 -13.03
C LYS A 539 9.44 9.97 -11.63
N GLY A 540 9.71 11.26 -11.41
CA GLY A 540 10.21 11.79 -10.13
C GLY A 540 9.31 12.86 -9.53
N MET A 541 9.47 13.06 -8.20
CA MET A 541 8.81 14.13 -7.45
C MET A 541 9.81 14.82 -6.53
N VAL A 542 9.89 16.14 -6.60
CA VAL A 542 10.75 16.97 -5.73
C VAL A 542 9.87 17.59 -4.64
N VAL A 543 10.17 17.31 -3.38
CA VAL A 543 9.43 17.82 -2.21
C VAL A 543 10.26 18.89 -1.52
N THR A 544 9.75 20.12 -1.51
CA THR A 544 10.48 21.29 -1.04
C THR A 544 9.98 21.83 0.30
N PRO A 545 10.82 22.54 1.08
CA PRO A 545 10.45 23.03 2.41
C PRO A 545 9.45 24.20 2.39
N SER A 546 9.38 24.94 1.28
CA SER A 546 8.49 26.10 1.13
C SER A 546 7.94 26.24 -0.27
N ARG A 547 6.90 27.05 -0.48
CA ARG A 547 6.39 27.39 -1.81
C ARG A 547 7.37 28.22 -2.62
N ARG A 548 8.20 29.05 -1.94
CA ARG A 548 9.26 29.84 -2.58
C ARG A 548 10.34 28.91 -3.15
N SER A 549 10.84 27.97 -2.36
CA SER A 549 11.80 26.99 -2.84
C SER A 549 11.20 26.14 -3.97
N ALA A 550 9.91 25.73 -3.87
CA ALA A 550 9.24 25.02 -4.98
C ALA A 550 9.27 25.82 -6.29
N ALA A 551 9.00 27.13 -6.23
CA ALA A 551 9.10 27.99 -7.40
C ALA A 551 10.54 28.11 -7.94
N MET A 552 11.54 28.24 -7.04
CA MET A 552 12.95 28.30 -7.42
C MET A 552 13.43 26.99 -8.08
N TYR A 553 13.08 25.83 -7.52
CA TYR A 553 13.38 24.53 -8.11
C TYR A 553 12.69 24.37 -9.48
N GLY A 554 11.41 24.76 -9.56
CA GLY A 554 10.64 24.71 -10.79
C GLY A 554 11.25 25.53 -11.93
N GLU A 555 11.58 26.79 -11.66
CA GLU A 555 12.20 27.68 -12.65
C GLU A 555 13.51 27.08 -13.20
N ARG A 556 14.41 26.60 -12.33
CA ARG A 556 15.70 26.04 -12.71
C ARG A 556 15.60 24.68 -13.42
N LEU A 557 14.67 23.82 -12.98
CA LEU A 557 14.43 22.53 -13.64
C LEU A 557 13.78 22.72 -15.02
N ILE A 558 12.87 23.69 -15.17
CA ILE A 558 12.28 24.06 -16.47
C ILE A 558 13.35 24.61 -17.43
N GLU A 559 14.28 25.43 -16.95
CA GLU A 559 15.41 25.90 -17.78
C GLU A 559 16.28 24.76 -18.30
N ARG A 560 16.47 23.68 -17.52
CA ARG A 560 17.30 22.52 -17.91
C ARG A 560 16.56 21.52 -18.78
N ARG A 561 15.28 21.27 -18.52
CA ARG A 561 14.51 20.17 -19.11
C ARG A 561 13.37 20.60 -20.04
N GLY A 562 12.93 21.84 -19.94
CA GLY A 562 11.78 22.36 -20.68
C GLY A 562 10.46 22.34 -19.91
N GLU A 563 9.53 23.22 -20.32
CA GLU A 563 8.21 23.37 -19.69
C GLU A 563 7.32 22.11 -19.79
N ASP A 564 7.50 21.30 -20.82
CA ASP A 564 6.71 20.09 -21.03
C ASP A 564 7.08 18.95 -20.04
N GLU A 565 8.29 18.95 -19.47
CA GLU A 565 8.77 17.88 -18.60
C GLU A 565 8.57 18.16 -17.11
N VAL A 566 8.41 19.42 -16.70
CA VAL A 566 8.39 19.82 -15.29
C VAL A 566 7.15 20.62 -14.95
N GLU A 567 6.44 20.21 -13.91
CA GLU A 567 5.28 20.92 -13.38
C GLU A 567 5.45 21.24 -11.90
N VAL A 568 4.97 22.42 -11.47
CA VAL A 568 5.09 22.91 -10.10
C VAL A 568 3.71 23.03 -9.46
N LEU A 569 3.51 22.36 -8.31
CA LEU A 569 2.19 22.29 -7.66
C LEU A 569 2.25 22.69 -6.19
N TYR A 570 1.55 23.76 -5.84
CA TYR A 570 1.29 24.20 -4.47
C TYR A 570 0.00 25.04 -4.38
N THR A 571 -0.41 25.34 -3.14
CA THR A 571 -1.62 26.16 -2.90
C THR A 571 -1.36 27.63 -3.19
N SER A 572 -2.23 28.24 -3.98
CA SER A 572 -2.19 29.68 -4.31
C SER A 572 -2.77 30.52 -3.17
N ASN A 573 -2.04 31.57 -2.75
CA ASN A 573 -2.50 32.50 -1.70
C ASN A 573 -2.50 33.95 -2.22
N LYS A 574 -3.41 34.76 -1.67
CA LYS A 574 -3.40 36.21 -1.94
C LYS A 574 -2.17 36.85 -1.27
N GLY A 575 -1.37 37.57 -2.03
CA GLY A 575 -0.16 38.24 -1.52
C GLY A 575 1.14 37.45 -1.73
N ASP A 576 1.12 36.38 -2.55
CA ASP A 576 2.32 35.69 -2.97
C ASP A 576 3.22 36.61 -3.83
N SER A 577 4.55 36.41 -3.75
CA SER A 577 5.52 37.13 -4.57
C SER A 577 5.38 36.77 -6.07
N ASP A 578 5.93 37.61 -6.95
CA ASP A 578 5.86 37.37 -8.40
C ASP A 578 6.42 36.00 -8.79
N LEU A 579 7.51 35.55 -8.15
CA LEU A 579 8.11 34.22 -8.34
C LEU A 579 7.11 33.10 -8.01
N ILE A 580 6.36 33.22 -6.93
CA ILE A 580 5.35 32.20 -6.56
C ILE A 580 4.11 32.31 -7.45
N GLN A 581 3.72 33.53 -7.87
CA GLN A 581 2.53 33.73 -8.71
C GLN A 581 2.64 33.08 -10.08
N GLN A 582 3.84 32.97 -10.65
CA GLN A 582 4.03 32.40 -11.98
C GLN A 582 3.61 30.92 -12.10
N PHE A 583 3.58 30.18 -10.97
CA PHE A 583 3.16 28.78 -10.92
C PHE A 583 1.82 28.58 -10.23
N HIS A 584 1.00 29.64 -10.15
CA HIS A 584 -0.37 29.48 -9.63
C HIS A 584 -1.22 28.66 -10.60
N THR A 585 -1.86 27.64 -10.08
CA THR A 585 -2.80 26.79 -10.81
C THR A 585 -4.16 26.79 -10.12
N ASP A 586 -5.23 26.68 -10.89
CA ASP A 586 -6.55 26.45 -10.34
C ASP A 586 -6.80 24.95 -10.05
N PRO A 587 -7.88 24.58 -9.33
CA PRO A 587 -8.14 23.18 -9.01
C PRO A 587 -8.31 22.25 -10.22
N GLU A 588 -8.96 22.72 -11.31
CA GLU A 588 -9.19 21.90 -12.52
C GLU A 588 -7.88 21.67 -13.29
N GLU A 589 -7.04 22.69 -13.37
CA GLU A 589 -5.71 22.62 -13.97
C GLU A 589 -4.81 21.65 -13.19
N ARG A 590 -4.81 21.73 -11.86
CA ARG A 590 -4.07 20.78 -10.99
C ARG A 590 -4.49 19.33 -11.19
N ASP A 591 -5.79 19.09 -11.26
CA ASP A 591 -6.31 17.74 -11.50
C ASP A 591 -5.92 17.22 -12.90
N SER A 592 -5.88 18.11 -13.89
CA SER A 592 -5.40 17.79 -15.24
C SER A 592 -3.90 17.43 -15.25
N ILE A 593 -3.05 18.21 -14.56
CA ILE A 593 -1.61 17.94 -14.41
C ILE A 593 -1.38 16.59 -13.71
N VAL A 594 -2.09 16.35 -12.60
CA VAL A 594 -2.01 15.09 -11.86
C VAL A 594 -2.42 13.89 -12.71
N LYS A 595 -3.47 14.05 -13.52
CA LYS A 595 -3.92 13.01 -14.45
C LYS A 595 -2.90 12.76 -15.57
N ALA A 596 -2.35 13.83 -16.15
CA ALA A 596 -1.31 13.74 -17.17
C ALA A 596 -0.04 13.06 -16.63
N PHE A 597 0.40 13.40 -15.41
CA PHE A 597 1.52 12.74 -14.76
C PHE A 597 1.33 11.23 -14.62
N LYS A 598 0.11 10.78 -14.34
CA LYS A 598 -0.20 9.35 -14.16
C LYS A 598 -0.31 8.58 -15.48
N GLN A 599 -0.79 9.21 -16.54
CA GLN A 599 -1.26 8.53 -17.76
C GLN A 599 -0.46 8.86 -19.02
N ASN A 600 0.16 10.03 -19.08
CA ASN A 600 0.88 10.51 -20.26
C ASN A 600 2.39 10.37 -20.06
N GLU A 601 3.16 10.52 -21.11
CA GLU A 601 4.62 10.56 -21.07
C GLU A 601 5.12 11.79 -20.28
N SER A 602 4.51 12.94 -20.47
CA SER A 602 4.81 14.19 -19.75
C SER A 602 3.62 14.63 -18.88
N PRO A 603 3.85 15.34 -17.74
CA PRO A 603 5.16 15.73 -17.22
C PRO A 603 5.95 14.57 -16.61
N LYS A 604 7.28 14.70 -16.52
CA LYS A 604 8.20 13.70 -15.97
C LYS A 604 8.58 13.96 -14.52
N LEU A 605 8.68 15.23 -14.13
CA LEU A 605 8.99 15.69 -12.79
C LEU A 605 7.87 16.57 -12.24
N LEU A 606 7.47 16.33 -10.99
CA LEU A 606 6.60 17.21 -10.22
C LEU A 606 7.40 17.88 -9.10
N VAL A 607 7.32 19.21 -8.99
CA VAL A 607 7.90 19.96 -7.88
C VAL A 607 6.76 20.38 -6.95
N VAL A 608 6.79 19.94 -5.70
CA VAL A 608 5.67 20.13 -4.75
C VAL A 608 6.16 20.69 -3.41
N HIS A 609 5.28 21.40 -2.70
CA HIS A 609 5.55 21.77 -1.30
C HIS A 609 4.80 20.85 -0.32
N ASN A 610 3.48 20.97 -0.18
CA ASN A 610 2.66 20.14 0.72
C ASN A 610 1.71 19.22 -0.04
N MET A 611 1.52 19.47 -1.31
CA MET A 611 0.56 18.73 -2.13
C MET A 611 1.09 17.36 -2.51
N LEU A 612 0.18 16.43 -2.73
CA LEU A 612 0.44 15.06 -3.21
C LEU A 612 1.22 14.14 -2.24
N LEU A 613 1.62 14.62 -1.08
CA LEU A 613 2.24 13.77 -0.06
C LEU A 613 1.23 12.79 0.56
N THR A 614 -0.06 13.15 0.56
CA THR A 614 -1.16 12.31 1.03
C THR A 614 -2.18 12.08 -0.06
N GLY A 615 -2.78 10.88 -0.13
CA GLY A 615 -3.85 10.56 -1.08
C GLY A 615 -3.46 10.57 -2.56
N PHE A 616 -2.16 10.60 -2.90
CA PHE A 616 -1.67 10.52 -4.27
C PHE A 616 -1.21 9.10 -4.60
N ASP A 617 -1.83 8.49 -5.59
CA ASP A 617 -1.49 7.17 -6.09
C ASP A 617 -1.02 7.26 -7.55
N ALA A 618 0.28 7.01 -7.76
CA ALA A 618 0.92 7.04 -9.07
C ALA A 618 2.01 5.95 -9.14
N PRO A 619 1.70 4.75 -9.66
CA PRO A 619 2.67 3.67 -9.80
C PRO A 619 3.92 4.04 -10.61
N VAL A 620 3.79 4.99 -11.55
CA VAL A 620 4.91 5.52 -12.36
C VAL A 620 5.93 6.35 -11.57
N LEU A 621 5.58 6.80 -10.35
CA LEU A 621 6.49 7.55 -9.49
C LEU A 621 7.52 6.60 -8.87
N LYS A 622 8.75 6.66 -9.35
CA LYS A 622 9.89 5.85 -8.89
C LYS A 622 10.68 6.55 -7.80
N THR A 623 11.09 7.80 -8.05
CA THR A 623 12.02 8.52 -7.19
C THR A 623 11.39 9.76 -6.57
N MET A 624 11.62 9.96 -5.28
CA MET A 624 11.26 11.18 -4.57
C MET A 624 12.52 11.86 -4.04
N TYR A 625 12.72 13.12 -4.43
CA TYR A 625 13.79 13.98 -3.98
C TYR A 625 13.31 14.81 -2.80
N LEU A 626 13.78 14.49 -1.60
CA LEU A 626 13.36 15.14 -0.36
C LEU A 626 14.31 16.27 0.03
N ASP A 627 13.93 17.50 -0.25
CA ASP A 627 14.57 18.70 0.32
C ASP A 627 13.75 19.30 1.46
N ARG A 628 13.10 18.44 2.22
CA ARG A 628 12.25 18.83 3.35
C ARG A 628 12.43 17.87 4.51
N ASN A 629 12.61 18.40 5.71
CA ASN A 629 12.66 17.58 6.92
C ASN A 629 11.25 17.05 7.23
N LEU A 630 10.99 15.84 6.78
CA LEU A 630 9.79 15.08 7.10
C LEU A 630 10.08 14.18 8.29
N LYS A 631 9.16 14.07 9.23
CA LYS A 631 9.30 13.24 10.42
C LYS A 631 8.16 12.23 10.51
N ASN A 632 8.45 11.10 11.14
CA ASN A 632 7.47 10.08 11.55
C ASN A 632 6.45 9.73 10.44
N HIS A 633 5.15 9.83 10.71
CA HIS A 633 4.09 9.47 9.79
C HIS A 633 4.12 10.23 8.45
N ASN A 634 4.53 11.51 8.43
CA ASN A 634 4.65 12.29 7.18
C ASN A 634 5.73 11.72 6.28
N LEU A 635 6.83 11.25 6.85
CA LEU A 635 7.88 10.57 6.12
C LEU A 635 7.39 9.24 5.56
N MET A 636 6.74 8.41 6.38
CA MET A 636 6.18 7.13 5.93
C MET A 636 5.10 7.31 4.84
N GLN A 637 4.29 8.37 4.93
CA GLN A 637 3.33 8.70 3.88
C GLN A 637 4.00 9.12 2.56
N ALA A 638 5.11 9.83 2.63
CA ALA A 638 5.89 10.21 1.46
C ALA A 638 6.55 8.96 0.82
N ILE A 639 7.21 8.12 1.62
CA ILE A 639 7.80 6.84 1.20
C ILE A 639 6.78 5.98 0.45
N ALA A 640 5.59 5.85 1.00
CA ALA A 640 4.51 5.06 0.42
C ALA A 640 3.98 5.58 -0.94
N ARG A 641 4.49 6.69 -1.46
CA ARG A 641 4.20 7.14 -2.83
C ARG A 641 5.09 6.46 -3.86
N THR A 642 6.33 6.14 -3.49
CA THR A 642 7.31 5.52 -4.41
C THR A 642 7.24 4.00 -4.43
N ASN A 643 6.67 3.36 -3.41
CA ASN A 643 6.66 1.91 -3.24
C ASN A 643 5.49 1.18 -3.94
N ARG A 644 4.77 1.85 -4.84
CA ARG A 644 3.66 1.24 -5.60
C ARG A 644 4.19 0.32 -6.69
N PRO A 645 3.71 -0.93 -6.78
CA PRO A 645 4.08 -1.84 -7.85
C PRO A 645 3.65 -1.32 -9.22
N ALA A 646 4.51 -1.54 -10.21
CA ALA A 646 4.21 -1.35 -11.62
C ALA A 646 5.07 -2.35 -12.42
N PRO A 647 4.63 -2.78 -13.62
CA PRO A 647 5.42 -3.67 -14.47
C PRO A 647 6.83 -3.11 -14.72
N GLY A 648 7.85 -3.89 -14.40
CA GLY A 648 9.25 -3.50 -14.55
C GLY A 648 9.82 -2.58 -13.46
N LYS A 649 9.04 -2.25 -12.41
CA LYS A 649 9.49 -1.45 -11.27
C LYS A 649 9.88 -2.37 -10.11
N GLY A 650 11.17 -2.50 -9.83
CA GLY A 650 11.67 -3.37 -8.76
C GLY A 650 11.65 -2.73 -7.36
N ASN A 651 11.72 -1.39 -7.27
CA ASN A 651 11.82 -0.66 -6.00
C ASN A 651 11.31 0.78 -6.13
N GLY A 652 11.03 1.43 -5.01
CA GLY A 652 10.94 2.88 -4.88
C GLY A 652 12.29 3.46 -4.46
N GLU A 653 12.46 4.78 -4.61
CA GLU A 653 13.70 5.46 -4.24
C GLU A 653 13.43 6.81 -3.59
N ILE A 654 14.20 7.13 -2.55
CA ILE A 654 14.20 8.43 -1.88
C ILE A 654 15.62 9.00 -1.92
N VAL A 655 15.77 10.16 -2.53
CA VAL A 655 17.03 10.94 -2.50
C VAL A 655 16.86 12.06 -1.48
N ASP A 656 17.62 12.01 -0.40
CA ASP A 656 17.44 12.85 0.79
C ASP A 656 18.49 13.95 0.87
N PHE A 657 18.05 15.22 0.74
CA PHE A 657 18.89 16.42 0.86
C PHE A 657 18.88 17.05 2.27
N GLN A 658 18.18 16.44 3.25
CA GLN A 658 17.98 17.02 4.59
C GLN A 658 18.47 16.12 5.72
N GLY A 659 19.03 14.94 5.41
CA GLY A 659 19.44 13.98 6.44
C GLY A 659 18.29 13.39 7.22
N VAL A 660 17.15 13.12 6.55
CA VAL A 660 15.93 12.58 7.18
C VAL A 660 16.11 11.10 7.55
N PHE A 661 17.18 10.47 7.06
CA PHE A 661 17.48 9.04 7.23
C PHE A 661 17.57 8.61 8.70
N GLU A 662 18.09 9.45 9.57
CA GLU A 662 18.12 9.19 11.04
C GLU A 662 16.70 9.04 11.61
N ASN A 663 15.72 9.71 11.01
CA ASN A 663 14.32 9.59 11.43
C ASN A 663 13.60 8.37 10.81
N ILE A 664 14.20 7.73 9.80
CA ILE A 664 13.61 6.53 9.16
C ILE A 664 13.80 5.32 10.05
N ASP A 665 14.98 5.14 10.64
CA ASP A 665 15.21 4.08 11.61
C ASP A 665 14.22 4.19 12.76
N GLU A 666 13.99 5.39 13.28
CA GLU A 666 12.97 5.66 14.29
C GLU A 666 11.55 5.35 13.78
N ALA A 667 11.23 5.66 12.52
CA ALA A 667 9.91 5.41 11.92
C ALA A 667 9.72 3.94 11.50
N LEU A 668 10.78 3.21 11.17
CA LEU A 668 10.78 1.78 10.85
C LEU A 668 10.95 0.89 12.09
N ASP A 669 11.70 1.33 13.10
CA ASP A 669 11.86 0.66 14.41
C ASP A 669 10.57 0.56 15.22
N TYR A 670 9.52 1.24 14.80
CA TYR A 670 8.16 0.96 15.31
C TYR A 670 7.71 -0.48 15.04
N ASP A 671 8.41 -1.25 14.23
CA ASP A 671 8.13 -2.66 13.95
C ASP A 671 8.88 -3.65 14.87
N ALA A 672 9.96 -3.24 15.52
CA ALA A 672 10.74 -4.09 16.41
C ALA A 672 10.59 -3.64 17.87
N GLU A 673 9.90 -4.46 18.67
CA GLU A 673 9.96 -4.52 20.14
C GLU A 673 9.84 -3.18 20.91
N THR A 674 8.71 -2.55 20.96
CA THR A 674 8.43 -1.62 22.06
C THR A 674 7.62 -2.31 23.13
N LYS A 675 8.32 -2.91 24.09
CA LYS A 675 7.77 -3.29 25.39
C LYS A 675 7.10 -2.06 25.99
N ALA A 676 5.86 -2.28 26.43
CA ALA A 676 5.06 -1.34 27.19
C ALA A 676 5.88 -0.61 28.25
N HIS A 677 6.24 0.66 28.01
CA HIS A 677 6.46 1.60 29.09
C HIS A 677 5.13 2.18 29.50
N ALA A 678 4.85 2.06 30.77
CA ALA A 678 3.62 2.45 31.43
C ALA A 678 3.11 3.79 30.90
N ALA A 679 1.99 3.74 30.18
CA ALA A 679 1.22 4.93 29.87
C ALA A 679 0.81 5.56 31.21
N ARG A 680 1.03 6.86 31.38
CA ARG A 680 0.35 7.59 32.44
C ARG A 680 -1.15 7.41 32.28
N ASP A 681 -1.82 7.26 33.42
CA ASP A 681 -3.27 7.21 33.45
C ASP A 681 -3.84 8.47 32.77
N LYS A 682 -4.72 8.30 31.80
CA LYS A 682 -5.39 9.41 31.08
C LYS A 682 -6.12 10.33 32.05
N ASP A 683 -6.58 9.80 33.19
CA ASP A 683 -7.23 10.56 34.27
C ASP A 683 -6.24 11.48 34.98
N GLU A 684 -4.99 11.08 35.17
CA GLU A 684 -3.94 11.93 35.74
C GLU A 684 -3.60 13.09 34.82
N LEU A 685 -3.43 12.82 33.49
CA LEU A 685 -3.21 13.84 32.47
C LEU A 685 -4.38 14.81 32.34
N TYR A 686 -5.62 14.30 32.45
CA TYR A 686 -6.80 15.15 32.46
C TYR A 686 -6.83 16.08 33.68
N GLY A 687 -6.46 15.58 34.85
CA GLY A 687 -6.32 16.41 36.08
C GLY A 687 -5.29 17.53 35.91
N GLU A 688 -4.11 17.21 35.36
CA GLU A 688 -3.06 18.21 35.05
C GLU A 688 -3.55 19.25 34.02
N LEU A 689 -4.30 18.82 33.00
CA LEU A 689 -4.88 19.71 31.99
C LEU A 689 -5.85 20.70 32.61
N VAL A 690 -6.78 20.25 33.45
CA VAL A 690 -7.75 21.10 34.12
C VAL A 690 -7.03 22.15 34.99
N GLU A 691 -6.03 21.73 35.77
CA GLU A 691 -5.21 22.65 36.58
C GLU A 691 -4.48 23.68 35.69
N GLN A 692 -3.89 23.25 34.57
CA GLN A 692 -3.15 24.13 33.65
C GLN A 692 -4.08 25.15 32.96
N VAL A 693 -5.29 24.70 32.55
CA VAL A 693 -6.30 25.60 31.97
C VAL A 693 -6.63 26.73 32.97
N GLU A 694 -6.91 26.41 34.24
CA GLU A 694 -7.21 27.41 35.27
C GLU A 694 -6.01 28.33 35.50
N ASN A 695 -4.80 27.83 35.58
CA ASN A 695 -3.59 28.64 35.77
C ASN A 695 -3.39 29.66 34.62
N VAL A 696 -3.69 29.30 33.38
CA VAL A 696 -3.60 30.25 32.25
C VAL A 696 -4.78 31.22 32.23
N MET A 697 -5.98 30.76 32.61
CA MET A 697 -7.18 31.60 32.71
C MET A 697 -7.06 32.66 33.79
N ASP A 698 -6.33 32.39 34.87
CA ASP A 698 -6.10 33.34 35.98
C ASP A 698 -5.32 34.59 35.55
N ILE A 699 -4.48 34.49 34.51
CA ILE A 699 -3.79 35.65 33.90
C ILE A 699 -4.82 36.72 33.47
N PHE A 700 -5.99 36.29 33.06
CA PHE A 700 -7.07 37.12 32.55
C PHE A 700 -8.16 37.40 33.58
N GLY A 701 -7.81 37.36 34.86
CA GLY A 701 -8.72 37.68 35.94
C GLY A 701 -9.40 39.07 35.75
N GLY A 702 -10.73 39.13 35.90
CA GLY A 702 -11.53 40.33 35.69
C GLY A 702 -11.91 40.68 34.25
N ILE A 703 -11.45 39.94 33.25
CA ILE A 703 -11.86 40.09 31.86
C ILE A 703 -13.02 39.13 31.57
N PRO A 704 -14.13 39.59 30.93
CA PRO A 704 -15.21 38.67 30.51
C PRO A 704 -14.71 37.62 29.53
N LYS A 705 -15.05 36.35 29.75
CA LYS A 705 -14.66 35.22 28.90
C LYS A 705 -15.69 35.02 27.78
N THR A 706 -15.84 36.04 26.94
CA THR A 706 -16.79 36.06 25.81
C THR A 706 -16.05 36.29 24.51
N ASP A 707 -16.68 35.93 23.41
CA ASP A 707 -16.14 36.06 22.04
C ASP A 707 -16.24 37.52 21.52
N SER A 708 -16.57 38.49 22.39
CA SER A 708 -16.68 39.90 21.98
C SER A 708 -15.31 40.51 21.68
N GLN A 709 -15.30 41.40 20.70
CA GLN A 709 -14.08 42.12 20.30
C GLN A 709 -13.46 42.91 21.45
N GLU A 710 -14.31 43.46 22.35
CA GLU A 710 -13.87 44.22 23.53
C GLU A 710 -13.14 43.30 24.53
N ALA A 711 -13.66 42.05 24.75
CA ALA A 711 -13.04 41.10 25.66
C ALA A 711 -11.69 40.58 25.10
N THR A 712 -11.65 40.31 23.79
CA THR A 712 -10.42 39.90 23.10
C THR A 712 -9.37 41.01 23.14
N SER A 713 -9.73 42.26 22.86
CA SER A 713 -8.81 43.42 22.94
C SER A 713 -8.27 43.65 24.34
N ALA A 714 -9.12 43.55 25.38
CA ALA A 714 -8.70 43.68 26.76
C ALA A 714 -7.75 42.53 27.19
N ALA A 715 -7.97 41.32 26.70
CA ALA A 715 -7.09 40.18 26.96
C ALA A 715 -5.72 40.35 26.28
N VAL A 716 -5.69 40.80 25.02
CA VAL A 716 -4.44 41.06 24.28
C VAL A 716 -3.66 42.22 24.95
N GLU A 717 -4.35 43.27 25.38
CA GLU A 717 -3.73 44.39 26.13
C GLU A 717 -3.10 43.91 27.45
N ARG A 718 -3.76 42.96 28.15
CA ARG A 718 -3.26 42.36 29.41
C ARG A 718 -1.91 41.68 29.23
N ILE A 719 -1.73 40.92 28.12
CA ILE A 719 -0.51 40.18 27.82
C ILE A 719 0.48 40.98 26.96
N SER A 720 0.25 42.25 26.73
CA SER A 720 1.17 43.13 26.00
C SER A 720 2.38 43.55 26.83
N THR A 721 2.30 43.43 28.18
CA THR A 721 3.44 43.70 29.08
C THR A 721 4.38 42.53 29.19
N HIS A 722 5.66 42.77 29.42
CA HIS A 722 6.73 41.74 29.30
C HIS A 722 6.57 40.54 30.28
N PRO A 723 6.20 40.72 31.59
CA PRO A 723 6.06 39.56 32.49
C PRO A 723 4.86 38.68 32.16
N GLU A 724 3.69 39.30 31.90
CA GLU A 724 2.44 38.58 31.60
C GLU A 724 2.51 37.90 30.23
N ARG A 725 3.18 38.52 29.26
CA ARG A 725 3.46 37.90 27.92
C ARG A 725 4.23 36.59 28.04
N ARG A 726 5.33 36.60 28.81
CA ARG A 726 6.17 35.41 29.02
C ARG A 726 5.38 34.33 29.75
N GLN A 727 4.65 34.67 30.77
CA GLN A 727 3.83 33.75 31.54
C GLN A 727 2.74 33.12 30.66
N PHE A 728 2.06 33.94 29.83
CA PHE A 728 1.05 33.45 28.90
C PHE A 728 1.66 32.52 27.83
N LYS A 729 2.71 32.94 27.13
CA LYS A 729 3.36 32.10 26.07
C LYS A 729 3.81 30.75 26.63
N GLN A 730 4.46 30.72 27.79
CA GLN A 730 4.92 29.46 28.39
C GLN A 730 3.74 28.62 28.92
N GLY A 731 2.80 29.27 29.60
CA GLY A 731 1.62 28.59 30.12
C GLY A 731 0.73 28.01 29.02
N PHE A 732 0.50 28.77 27.94
CA PHE A 732 -0.32 28.35 26.82
C PHE A 732 0.34 27.20 26.02
N ARG A 733 1.66 27.25 25.81
CA ARG A 733 2.37 26.17 25.16
C ARG A 733 2.29 24.85 25.94
N ARG A 734 2.40 24.93 27.29
CA ARG A 734 2.21 23.73 28.13
C ARG A 734 0.76 23.27 28.10
N LEU A 735 -0.20 24.18 28.11
CA LEU A 735 -1.61 23.88 27.99
C LEU A 735 -1.94 23.20 26.68
N GLN A 736 -1.41 23.68 25.56
CA GLN A 736 -1.60 23.09 24.25
C GLN A 736 -1.08 21.64 24.21
N ASN A 737 0.11 21.39 24.74
CA ASN A 737 0.67 20.04 24.79
C ASN A 737 -0.18 19.06 25.65
N LEU A 738 -0.70 19.53 26.79
CA LEU A 738 -1.58 18.73 27.66
C LEU A 738 -2.93 18.46 26.97
N TYR A 739 -3.50 19.46 26.32
CA TYR A 739 -4.75 19.33 25.58
C TYR A 739 -4.62 18.30 24.46
N GLU A 740 -3.55 18.39 23.67
CA GLU A 740 -3.25 17.43 22.60
C GLU A 740 -3.02 16.01 23.13
N ALA A 741 -2.45 15.84 24.33
CA ALA A 741 -2.22 14.54 24.95
C ALA A 741 -3.50 13.89 25.51
N VAL A 742 -4.47 14.69 25.94
CA VAL A 742 -5.76 14.22 26.49
C VAL A 742 -6.81 13.99 25.40
N ALA A 743 -6.81 14.80 24.34
CA ALA A 743 -7.74 14.66 23.22
C ALA A 743 -7.44 13.37 22.41
N PRO A 744 -8.50 12.64 21.96
CA PRO A 744 -9.91 12.91 22.21
C PRO A 744 -10.38 12.37 23.58
N ASP A 745 -11.11 13.22 24.32
CA ASP A 745 -11.80 12.84 25.55
C ASP A 745 -13.09 13.66 25.68
N LYS A 746 -14.24 12.98 25.79
CA LYS A 746 -15.54 13.63 25.86
C LYS A 746 -15.67 14.63 27.02
N ARG A 747 -14.93 14.43 28.14
CA ARG A 747 -14.90 15.33 29.30
C ARG A 747 -14.47 16.74 28.94
N LEU A 748 -13.61 16.89 27.91
CA LEU A 748 -13.18 18.19 27.40
C LEU A 748 -14.37 19.08 27.01
N VAL A 749 -15.40 18.48 26.41
CA VAL A 749 -16.63 19.16 26.00
C VAL A 749 -17.62 19.26 27.17
N THR A 750 -17.93 18.12 27.82
CA THR A 750 -19.00 18.03 28.83
C THR A 750 -18.68 18.81 30.09
N GLU A 751 -17.39 19.00 30.45
CA GLU A 751 -16.94 19.75 31.59
C GLU A 751 -16.48 21.17 31.25
N GLY A 752 -16.62 21.58 29.98
CA GLY A 752 -16.34 22.95 29.54
C GLY A 752 -14.85 23.32 29.42
N VAL A 753 -13.95 22.37 29.54
CA VAL A 753 -12.48 22.57 29.40
C VAL A 753 -12.15 23.07 28.00
N GLN A 754 -12.81 22.49 26.99
CA GLN A 754 -12.62 22.84 25.58
C GLN A 754 -13.01 24.32 25.31
N GLN A 755 -14.10 24.81 25.87
CA GLN A 755 -14.52 26.21 25.68
C GLN A 755 -13.47 27.19 26.22
N LYS A 756 -12.87 26.87 27.39
CA LYS A 756 -11.77 27.64 27.94
C LYS A 756 -10.53 27.61 27.06
N TYR A 757 -10.16 26.41 26.57
CA TYR A 757 -9.03 26.25 25.66
C TYR A 757 -9.24 27.02 24.35
N GLN A 758 -10.43 26.96 23.74
CA GLN A 758 -10.77 27.70 22.53
C GLN A 758 -10.68 29.19 22.72
N TRP A 759 -11.19 29.70 23.86
CA TRP A 759 -11.08 31.14 24.19
C TRP A 759 -9.61 31.58 24.32
N LEU A 760 -8.78 30.80 25.03
CA LEU A 760 -7.33 31.05 25.15
C LEU A 760 -6.61 30.98 23.81
N SER A 761 -6.99 30.05 22.95
CA SER A 761 -6.46 29.91 21.58
C SER A 761 -6.79 31.14 20.73
N LYS A 762 -8.02 31.67 20.82
CA LYS A 762 -8.39 32.92 20.15
C LYS A 762 -7.54 34.12 20.64
N ILE A 763 -7.28 34.23 21.94
CA ILE A 763 -6.40 35.25 22.48
C ILE A 763 -4.98 35.07 21.92
N HIS A 764 -4.45 33.86 21.87
CA HIS A 764 -3.14 33.58 21.31
C HIS A 764 -3.04 33.99 19.84
N VAL A 765 -4.04 33.65 19.03
CA VAL A 765 -4.11 34.06 17.62
C VAL A 765 -4.24 35.56 17.45
N ALA A 766 -5.09 36.22 18.25
CA ALA A 766 -5.28 37.68 18.23
C ALA A 766 -4.00 38.42 18.64
N PHE A 767 -3.31 37.91 19.65
CA PHE A 767 -2.02 38.43 20.09
C PHE A 767 -0.95 38.27 18.99
N LYS A 768 -0.87 37.12 18.34
CA LYS A 768 0.04 36.86 17.22
C LYS A 768 -0.23 37.80 16.02
N ARG A 769 -1.51 38.12 15.73
CA ARG A 769 -1.90 39.08 14.68
C ARG A 769 -1.58 40.54 15.02
N THR A 770 -1.63 40.94 16.30
CA THR A 770 -1.26 42.27 16.70
C THR A 770 0.24 42.49 16.76
N THR A 771 1.01 41.43 16.88
CA THR A 771 2.49 41.45 16.81
C THR A 771 3.03 41.17 15.38
N SER A 772 2.22 40.67 14.48
CA SER A 772 2.52 40.48 13.04
C SER A 772 1.65 41.41 12.20
N GLY A 773 1.99 42.71 12.20
CA GLY A 773 1.42 43.66 11.22
C GLY A 773 1.79 43.29 9.79
N ASP A 774 0.92 43.57 8.82
CA ASP A 774 1.06 43.18 7.39
C ASP A 774 2.32 43.75 6.67
N GLU A 775 3.10 44.59 7.35
CA GLU A 775 4.43 45.06 6.96
C GLU A 775 5.31 45.01 8.22
N SER A 776 5.70 43.81 8.65
CA SER A 776 6.57 43.71 9.81
C SER A 776 8.01 43.96 9.42
N PRO A 777 8.77 44.71 10.24
CA PRO A 777 10.23 44.81 10.12
C PRO A 777 10.90 43.42 9.99
N GLU A 778 10.28 42.41 10.53
CA GLU A 778 10.73 41.00 10.48
C GLU A 778 10.71 40.39 9.06
N LYS A 779 9.70 40.74 8.22
CA LYS A 779 9.65 40.23 6.84
C LYS A 779 10.74 40.88 5.97
N GLU A 780 10.88 42.20 6.11
CA GLU A 780 11.96 42.93 5.41
C GLU A 780 13.33 42.50 5.90
N MET A 781 13.51 42.24 7.20
CA MET A 781 14.74 41.74 7.80
C MET A 781 15.07 40.32 7.32
N ARG A 782 14.08 39.45 7.16
CA ARG A 782 14.26 38.09 6.64
C ARG A 782 14.68 38.10 5.16
N GLU A 783 14.07 38.95 4.35
CA GLU A 783 14.45 39.12 2.93
C GLU A 783 15.88 39.68 2.80
N LYS A 784 16.22 40.72 3.56
CA LYS A 784 17.59 41.27 3.58
C LYS A 784 18.63 40.29 4.10
N THR A 785 18.31 39.55 5.17
CA THR A 785 19.22 38.50 5.69
C THR A 785 19.49 37.41 4.63
N ARG A 786 18.45 37.04 3.86
CA ARG A 786 18.62 36.07 2.77
C ARG A 786 19.45 36.62 1.63
N GLU A 787 19.24 37.87 1.23
CA GLU A 787 20.04 38.54 0.19
C GLU A 787 21.52 38.56 0.58
N ILE A 788 21.82 38.96 1.83
CA ILE A 788 23.21 39.01 2.35
C ILE A 788 23.85 37.60 2.35
N ILE A 789 23.09 36.56 2.76
CA ILE A 789 23.61 35.19 2.75
C ILE A 789 23.86 34.72 1.31
N ASN A 790 22.95 34.99 0.37
CA ASN A 790 23.12 34.61 -1.03
C ASN A 790 24.38 35.24 -1.68
N GLU A 791 24.75 36.45 -1.29
CA GLU A 791 25.91 37.16 -1.86
C GLU A 791 27.26 36.68 -1.32
N HIS A 792 27.25 36.03 -0.13
CA HIS A 792 28.48 35.66 0.58
C HIS A 792 28.67 34.16 0.83
N VAL A 793 27.80 33.33 0.25
CA VAL A 793 27.86 31.87 0.39
C VAL A 793 27.96 31.22 -0.96
N GLU A 794 29.00 30.41 -1.17
CA GLU A 794 29.15 29.52 -2.33
C GLU A 794 29.11 28.06 -1.86
N ILE A 795 28.56 27.20 -2.68
CA ILE A 795 28.53 25.75 -2.43
C ILE A 795 29.33 25.09 -3.53
N ASN A 796 30.45 24.52 -3.18
CA ASN A 796 31.40 23.98 -4.14
C ASN A 796 31.08 22.52 -4.48
N GLU A 797 30.67 21.73 -3.52
CA GLU A 797 30.41 20.30 -3.71
C GLU A 797 29.35 19.80 -2.73
N ILE A 798 28.53 18.84 -3.16
CA ILE A 798 27.73 18.00 -2.25
C ILE A 798 28.62 16.81 -1.90
N LYS A 799 28.95 16.66 -0.63
CA LYS A 799 29.64 15.45 -0.19
C LYS A 799 28.71 14.26 -0.31
N ASP A 800 29.14 13.28 -1.05
CA ASP A 800 28.59 11.96 -1.05
C ASP A 800 29.01 11.25 0.25
N ASP A 801 28.27 11.41 1.34
CA ASP A 801 28.49 10.62 2.56
C ASP A 801 28.11 9.16 2.39
N PHE A 802 27.27 8.90 1.41
CA PHE A 802 27.01 7.56 0.90
C PHE A 802 27.17 7.62 -0.62
N PRO A 803 28.34 7.27 -1.13
CA PRO A 803 28.56 7.22 -2.56
C PRO A 803 27.47 6.37 -3.18
N THR A 804 27.01 6.76 -4.37
CA THR A 804 26.31 5.85 -5.27
C THR A 804 27.29 4.73 -5.52
N TYR A 805 27.10 3.64 -4.80
CA TYR A 805 28.12 2.64 -4.58
C TYR A 805 28.58 2.06 -5.92
N LYS A 806 29.73 2.51 -6.40
CA LYS A 806 30.60 1.66 -7.19
C LYS A 806 31.32 0.81 -6.15
N LEU A 807 30.91 -0.46 -6.01
CA LEU A 807 31.70 -1.42 -5.24
C LEU A 807 33.14 -1.37 -5.78
N GLY A 808 34.09 -1.10 -4.90
CA GLY A 808 35.51 -0.98 -5.23
C GLY A 808 36.37 -0.98 -3.98
N GLU A 809 37.70 -1.08 -4.16
CA GLU A 809 38.66 -1.09 -3.02
C GLU A 809 38.54 0.19 -2.15
N GLU A 810 38.27 1.34 -2.73
CA GLU A 810 38.05 2.62 -2.03
C GLU A 810 36.85 2.55 -1.09
N TYR A 811 35.74 1.96 -1.52
CA TYR A 811 34.54 1.78 -0.71
C TYR A 811 34.77 0.88 0.52
N LEU A 812 35.54 -0.19 0.34
CA LEU A 812 35.90 -1.07 1.46
C LEU A 812 36.71 -0.34 2.52
N GLU A 813 37.59 0.60 2.13
CA GLU A 813 38.40 1.41 3.06
C GLU A 813 37.52 2.41 3.84
N ASP A 814 36.53 3.02 3.19
CA ASP A 814 35.58 3.97 3.82
C ASP A 814 34.67 3.27 4.82
N VAL A 815 34.11 2.12 4.46
CA VAL A 815 33.28 1.30 5.35
C VAL A 815 34.08 0.75 6.53
N ASP A 816 35.35 0.45 6.35
CA ASP A 816 36.24 0.00 7.44
C ASP A 816 36.50 1.11 8.50
N GLY A 817 36.31 2.37 8.12
CA GLY A 817 36.39 3.52 9.04
C GLY A 817 35.21 3.68 10.00
N LEU A 818 34.08 2.96 9.80
CA LEU A 818 32.91 3.06 10.63
C LEU A 818 33.05 2.31 11.96
N GLU A 819 32.79 2.99 13.07
CA GLU A 819 32.97 2.43 14.44
C GLU A 819 31.83 1.47 14.84
N ASN A 820 30.61 1.64 14.31
CA ASN A 820 29.44 0.82 14.66
C ASN A 820 29.24 -0.37 13.69
N PRO A 821 29.40 -1.63 14.18
CA PRO A 821 29.30 -2.81 13.31
C PRO A 821 27.93 -3.01 12.67
N GLY A 822 26.84 -2.64 13.36
CA GLY A 822 25.50 -2.77 12.84
C GLY A 822 25.23 -1.80 11.68
N VAL A 823 25.67 -0.54 11.81
CA VAL A 823 25.64 0.46 10.74
C VAL A 823 26.50 0.00 9.55
N LYS A 824 27.69 -0.54 9.83
CA LYS A 824 28.60 -1.08 8.83
C LYS A 824 27.97 -2.24 8.06
N ALA A 825 27.37 -3.21 8.74
CA ALA A 825 26.67 -4.33 8.11
C ALA A 825 25.51 -3.87 7.23
N SER A 826 24.72 -2.90 7.72
CA SER A 826 23.61 -2.32 6.97
C SER A 826 24.07 -1.64 5.68
N GLN A 827 25.16 -0.91 5.73
CA GLN A 827 25.73 -0.23 4.56
C GLN A 827 26.26 -1.22 3.53
N ILE A 828 27.04 -2.22 3.94
CA ILE A 828 27.56 -3.24 3.04
C ILE A 828 26.41 -3.99 2.36
N ALA A 829 25.39 -4.40 3.13
CA ALA A 829 24.24 -5.11 2.60
C ALA A 829 23.48 -4.27 1.56
N HIS A 830 23.29 -2.99 1.87
CA HIS A 830 22.60 -2.06 0.96
C HIS A 830 23.40 -1.85 -0.33
N ALA A 831 24.67 -1.51 -0.22
CA ALA A 831 25.54 -1.28 -1.37
C ALA A 831 25.64 -2.50 -2.28
N THR A 832 25.87 -3.66 -1.66
CA THR A 832 26.00 -4.91 -2.43
C THR A 832 24.69 -5.26 -3.14
N ARG A 833 23.52 -5.07 -2.50
CA ARG A 833 22.21 -5.27 -3.16
C ARG A 833 21.98 -4.29 -4.29
N GLU A 834 22.24 -3.00 -4.10
CA GLU A 834 22.10 -1.99 -5.16
C GLU A 834 23.00 -2.29 -6.36
N HIS A 835 24.19 -2.78 -6.11
CA HIS A 835 25.13 -3.16 -7.15
C HIS A 835 24.69 -4.42 -7.90
N LEU A 836 24.18 -5.43 -7.18
CA LEU A 836 23.81 -6.72 -7.75
C LEU A 836 22.44 -6.68 -8.44
N HIS A 837 21.44 -6.01 -7.88
CA HIS A 837 20.05 -6.06 -8.33
C HIS A 837 19.86 -5.73 -9.83
N PRO A 838 20.44 -4.66 -10.41
CA PRO A 838 20.33 -4.41 -11.84
C PRO A 838 21.06 -5.48 -12.70
N ARG A 839 21.98 -6.23 -12.09
CA ARG A 839 22.84 -7.22 -12.74
C ARG A 839 22.37 -8.66 -12.61
N GLU A 840 21.44 -8.95 -11.70
CA GLU A 840 20.88 -10.29 -11.47
C GLU A 840 20.36 -10.95 -12.76
N SER A 841 19.65 -10.18 -13.57
CA SER A 841 19.13 -10.63 -14.85
C SER A 841 20.15 -10.57 -16.00
N GLN A 842 21.35 -10.10 -15.73
CA GLN A 842 22.42 -9.98 -16.73
C GLN A 842 23.42 -11.13 -16.65
N ASN A 843 23.61 -11.74 -15.46
CA ASN A 843 24.53 -12.86 -15.27
C ASN A 843 24.10 -13.73 -14.08
N PRO A 844 24.07 -15.08 -14.20
CA PRO A 844 23.61 -15.98 -13.13
C PRO A 844 24.45 -15.90 -11.85
N ARG A 845 25.74 -15.53 -11.92
CA ARG A 845 26.57 -15.34 -10.72
C ARG A 845 26.06 -14.18 -9.84
N TYR A 846 25.61 -13.10 -10.43
CA TYR A 846 25.05 -11.94 -9.68
C TYR A 846 23.76 -12.33 -8.95
N LYS A 847 22.90 -13.12 -9.57
CA LYS A 847 21.68 -13.65 -8.93
C LYS A 847 22.03 -14.46 -7.67
N ARG A 848 22.96 -15.41 -7.77
CA ARG A 848 23.39 -16.23 -6.61
C ARG A 848 24.05 -15.40 -5.50
N LEU A 849 24.80 -14.36 -5.86
CA LEU A 849 25.42 -13.46 -4.88
C LEU A 849 24.35 -12.61 -4.17
N SER A 850 23.33 -12.15 -4.88
CA SER A 850 22.20 -11.42 -4.31
C SER A 850 21.37 -12.29 -3.34
N GLU A 851 21.10 -13.54 -3.69
CA GLU A 851 20.47 -14.51 -2.80
C GLU A 851 21.26 -14.73 -1.53
N ARG A 852 22.60 -14.81 -1.62
CA ARG A 852 23.47 -14.91 -0.44
C ARG A 852 23.44 -13.68 0.45
N VAL A 853 23.39 -12.47 -0.12
CA VAL A 853 23.20 -11.23 0.68
C VAL A 853 21.86 -11.29 1.42
N THR A 854 20.83 -11.77 0.76
CA THR A 854 19.50 -11.90 1.36
C THR A 854 19.50 -12.87 2.54
N ASP A 855 20.08 -14.06 2.39
CA ASP A 855 20.24 -15.05 3.49
C ASP A 855 21.03 -14.47 4.69
N ILE A 856 22.12 -13.78 4.42
CA ILE A 856 22.91 -13.16 5.49
C ILE A 856 22.10 -12.11 6.26
N VAL A 857 21.36 -11.26 5.54
CA VAL A 857 20.54 -10.21 6.16
C VAL A 857 19.39 -10.81 6.95
N GLU A 858 18.72 -11.86 6.46
CA GLU A 858 17.64 -12.54 7.17
C GLU A 858 18.15 -13.20 8.46
N ARG A 859 19.27 -13.88 8.42
CA ARG A 859 19.91 -14.49 9.60
C ARG A 859 20.38 -13.46 10.61
N TRP A 860 20.86 -12.32 10.14
CA TRP A 860 21.24 -11.19 10.99
C TRP A 860 20.03 -10.54 11.66
N GLN A 861 18.97 -10.24 10.90
CA GLN A 861 17.69 -9.72 11.42
C GLN A 861 16.99 -10.70 12.37
N GLY A 862 17.14 -12.01 12.12
CA GLY A 862 16.67 -13.06 13.00
C GLY A 862 17.54 -13.25 14.27
N SER A 863 18.59 -12.43 14.46
CA SER A 863 19.55 -12.55 15.57
C SER A 863 20.28 -13.91 15.64
N GLU A 864 20.37 -14.63 14.52
CA GLU A 864 21.14 -15.88 14.41
C GLU A 864 22.64 -15.61 14.30
N ILE A 865 23.02 -14.45 13.76
CA ILE A 865 24.40 -13.98 13.67
C ILE A 865 24.49 -12.57 14.27
N SER A 866 25.63 -12.25 14.89
CA SER A 866 25.91 -10.94 15.48
C SER A 866 26.32 -9.90 14.42
N ASP A 867 26.27 -8.60 14.76
CA ASP A 867 26.69 -7.51 13.88
C ASP A 867 28.09 -7.71 13.27
N PRO A 868 29.12 -8.07 14.04
CA PRO A 868 30.46 -8.35 13.46
C PRO A 868 30.49 -9.56 12.51
N GLU A 869 29.72 -10.62 12.81
CA GLU A 869 29.62 -11.79 11.93
C GLU A 869 28.88 -11.44 10.62
N ALA A 870 27.85 -10.59 10.68
CA ALA A 870 27.17 -10.08 9.50
C ALA A 870 28.12 -9.23 8.61
N VAL A 871 28.91 -8.34 9.22
CA VAL A 871 29.93 -7.57 8.50
C VAL A 871 30.92 -8.49 7.77
N GLU A 872 31.48 -9.50 8.46
CA GLU A 872 32.45 -10.42 7.86
C GLU A 872 31.83 -11.23 6.69
N ALA A 873 30.61 -11.70 6.87
CA ALA A 873 29.91 -12.45 5.84
C ALA A 873 29.59 -11.59 4.60
N LEU A 874 29.09 -10.37 4.80
CA LEU A 874 28.77 -9.43 3.72
C LEU A 874 30.02 -8.96 2.98
N GLN A 875 31.11 -8.63 3.67
CA GLN A 875 32.40 -8.31 3.04
C GLN A 875 32.96 -9.48 2.22
N SER A 876 32.67 -10.71 2.61
CA SER A 876 33.05 -11.89 1.81
C SER A 876 32.29 -11.94 0.49
N VAL A 877 31.00 -11.62 0.50
CA VAL A 877 30.18 -11.55 -0.75
C VAL A 877 30.66 -10.42 -1.63
N GLU A 878 30.93 -9.25 -1.08
CA GLU A 878 31.40 -8.09 -1.81
C GLU A 878 32.73 -8.37 -2.55
N LYS A 879 33.70 -8.99 -1.86
CA LYS A 879 34.96 -9.41 -2.49
C LYS A 879 34.75 -10.41 -3.64
N GLU A 880 33.74 -11.26 -3.54
CA GLU A 880 33.40 -12.21 -4.60
C GLU A 880 32.72 -11.51 -5.80
N VAL A 881 31.94 -10.45 -5.55
CA VAL A 881 31.39 -9.57 -6.61
C VAL A 881 32.53 -8.93 -7.40
N LEU A 882 33.48 -8.28 -6.73
CA LEU A 882 34.65 -7.67 -7.37
C LEU A 882 35.46 -8.65 -8.19
N ARG A 883 35.62 -9.88 -7.68
CA ARG A 883 36.32 -10.94 -8.39
C ARG A 883 35.59 -11.38 -9.68
N VAL A 884 34.26 -11.41 -9.67
CA VAL A 884 33.46 -11.73 -10.88
C VAL A 884 33.63 -10.63 -11.94
N GLU A 885 33.74 -9.38 -11.53
CA GLU A 885 34.00 -8.25 -12.42
C GLU A 885 35.42 -8.28 -13.00
N GLU A 886 36.43 -8.56 -12.17
CA GLU A 886 37.82 -8.73 -12.62
C GLU A 886 37.96 -9.89 -13.63
N GLU A 887 37.31 -11.04 -13.38
CA GLU A 887 37.31 -12.19 -14.30
C GLU A 887 36.71 -11.83 -15.67
N ALA A 888 35.66 -10.99 -15.71
CA ALA A 888 35.06 -10.52 -16.95
C ALA A 888 36.02 -9.58 -17.74
N GLU A 889 36.73 -8.70 -17.04
CA GLU A 889 37.73 -7.82 -17.64
C GLU A 889 38.97 -8.58 -18.14
N GLU A 890 39.48 -9.57 -17.38
CA GLU A 890 40.63 -10.37 -17.76
C GLU A 890 40.38 -11.22 -19.02
N GLN A 891 39.12 -11.65 -19.26
CA GLN A 891 38.77 -12.45 -20.43
C GLN A 891 38.47 -11.61 -21.68
N GLU A 892 38.56 -10.29 -21.58
CA GLU A 892 38.23 -9.35 -22.68
C GLU A 892 36.83 -9.58 -23.29
N MET A 893 35.88 -10.15 -22.53
CA MET A 893 34.51 -10.44 -22.96
C MET A 893 33.58 -9.26 -22.69
N GLY A 894 32.62 -9.06 -23.59
CA GLY A 894 31.49 -8.16 -23.33
C GLY A 894 30.52 -8.76 -22.29
N ALA A 895 29.71 -7.91 -21.62
CA ALA A 895 28.81 -8.36 -20.54
C ALA A 895 27.87 -9.51 -20.97
N ALA A 896 27.31 -9.45 -22.18
CA ALA A 896 26.46 -10.53 -22.72
C ALA A 896 27.27 -11.81 -23.03
N GLU A 897 28.47 -11.65 -23.57
CA GLU A 897 29.36 -12.79 -23.84
C GLU A 897 29.75 -13.51 -22.56
N PHE A 898 30.10 -12.73 -21.52
CA PHE A 898 30.47 -13.27 -20.20
C PHE A 898 29.31 -13.95 -19.50
N ALA A 899 28.08 -13.42 -19.62
CA ALA A 899 26.88 -14.06 -19.06
C ALA A 899 26.59 -15.41 -19.72
N ILE A 900 26.67 -15.47 -21.06
CA ILE A 900 26.46 -16.69 -21.83
C ILE A 900 27.57 -17.69 -21.53
N TYR A 901 28.82 -17.24 -21.50
CA TYR A 901 29.98 -18.08 -21.12
C TYR A 901 29.80 -18.69 -19.73
N THR A 902 29.40 -17.85 -18.74
CA THR A 902 29.15 -18.30 -17.37
C THR A 902 28.06 -19.37 -17.32
N HIS A 903 26.96 -19.14 -18.03
CA HIS A 903 25.85 -20.08 -18.10
C HIS A 903 26.28 -21.42 -18.70
N LEU A 904 27.02 -21.38 -19.81
CA LEU A 904 27.55 -22.58 -20.47
C LEU A 904 28.53 -23.37 -19.61
N THR A 905 29.38 -22.71 -18.81
CA THR A 905 30.41 -23.35 -17.99
C THR A 905 29.93 -23.85 -16.65
N GLU A 906 28.97 -23.16 -16.04
CA GLU A 906 28.52 -23.43 -14.66
C GLU A 906 27.20 -24.20 -14.61
N GLU A 907 26.22 -23.91 -15.48
CA GLU A 907 24.92 -24.58 -15.50
C GLU A 907 24.90 -25.80 -16.43
N THR A 908 25.69 -25.76 -17.52
CA THR A 908 25.73 -26.86 -18.49
C THR A 908 27.15 -27.41 -18.80
N PRO A 909 28.02 -27.61 -17.77
CA PRO A 909 29.43 -27.97 -17.99
C PRO A 909 29.65 -29.30 -18.73
N GLU A 910 28.73 -30.26 -18.60
CA GLU A 910 28.83 -31.56 -19.26
C GLU A 910 28.56 -31.49 -20.78
N ALA A 911 27.86 -30.47 -21.24
CA ALA A 911 27.44 -30.29 -22.62
C ALA A 911 28.56 -29.66 -23.49
N VAL A 912 29.33 -28.76 -22.95
CA VAL A 912 30.29 -27.92 -23.71
C VAL A 912 31.73 -28.45 -23.67
N GLY A 913 32.07 -29.28 -22.72
CA GLY A 913 33.28 -30.08 -22.64
C GLY A 913 34.60 -29.38 -22.35
N THR A 914 34.74 -28.08 -22.62
CA THR A 914 35.94 -27.26 -22.25
C THR A 914 35.58 -25.77 -22.20
N ASP A 915 36.28 -25.01 -21.33
CA ASP A 915 36.11 -23.56 -21.21
C ASP A 915 36.31 -22.83 -22.54
N LYS A 916 37.25 -23.27 -23.34
CA LYS A 916 37.51 -22.68 -24.68
C LYS A 916 36.36 -22.91 -25.65
N GLY A 917 35.61 -24.01 -25.52
CA GLY A 917 34.41 -24.24 -26.34
C GLY A 917 33.26 -23.33 -25.93
N ALA A 918 33.11 -23.05 -24.62
CA ALA A 918 32.12 -22.13 -24.12
C ALA A 918 32.39 -20.68 -24.57
N GLU A 919 33.65 -20.25 -24.56
CA GLU A 919 34.10 -18.96 -25.04
C GLU A 919 33.74 -18.78 -26.54
N GLU A 920 34.08 -19.73 -27.38
CA GLU A 920 33.83 -19.70 -28.82
C GLU A 920 32.32 -19.66 -29.14
N ILE A 921 31.48 -20.38 -28.37
CA ILE A 921 30.03 -20.41 -28.52
C ILE A 921 29.42 -19.06 -28.11
N ALA A 922 29.85 -18.49 -26.96
CA ALA A 922 29.38 -17.22 -26.48
C ALA A 922 29.68 -16.06 -27.44
N GLU A 923 30.91 -16.02 -27.98
CA GLU A 923 31.34 -15.04 -28.97
C GLU A 923 30.49 -15.15 -30.27
N GLU A 924 30.25 -16.40 -30.76
CA GLU A 924 29.45 -16.62 -31.95
C GLU A 924 27.99 -16.20 -31.78
N ILE A 925 27.36 -16.53 -30.63
CA ILE A 925 25.98 -16.10 -30.33
C ILE A 925 25.86 -14.59 -30.35
N VAL A 926 26.76 -13.91 -29.67
CA VAL A 926 26.74 -12.45 -29.58
C VAL A 926 27.06 -11.79 -30.92
N SER A 927 27.98 -12.35 -31.68
CA SER A 927 28.33 -11.86 -33.01
C SER A 927 27.15 -11.94 -33.96
N GLU A 928 26.48 -13.12 -34.05
CA GLU A 928 25.26 -13.30 -34.86
C GLU A 928 24.10 -12.40 -34.40
N PHE A 929 23.95 -12.22 -33.08
CA PHE A 929 22.95 -11.29 -32.53
C PHE A 929 23.21 -9.84 -32.97
N ARG A 930 24.44 -9.37 -32.89
CA ARG A 930 24.82 -8.02 -33.32
C ARG A 930 24.61 -7.77 -34.82
N GLU A 931 24.76 -8.80 -35.63
CA GLU A 931 24.62 -8.70 -37.07
C GLU A 931 23.18 -8.84 -37.57
N ARG A 932 22.34 -9.66 -36.89
CA ARG A 932 21.02 -10.04 -37.41
C ARG A 932 19.86 -9.30 -36.72
N VAL A 933 20.06 -8.79 -35.50
CA VAL A 933 19.01 -8.11 -34.76
C VAL A 933 19.09 -6.61 -34.93
N ASP A 934 18.06 -6.02 -35.54
CA ASP A 934 17.91 -4.56 -35.63
C ASP A 934 17.49 -4.00 -34.28
N ARG A 935 18.30 -3.11 -33.71
CA ARG A 935 18.15 -2.50 -32.39
C ARG A 935 17.88 -1.00 -32.43
N ASP A 936 17.78 -0.42 -33.65
CA ASP A 936 17.68 1.03 -33.83
C ASP A 936 16.25 1.58 -33.68
N TYR A 937 15.32 0.80 -33.14
CA TYR A 937 13.96 1.24 -32.91
C TYR A 937 13.48 0.96 -31.46
N HIS A 938 12.64 1.87 -30.96
CA HIS A 938 12.11 1.75 -29.60
C HIS A 938 11.18 0.53 -29.44
N GLY A 939 11.41 -0.26 -28.37
CA GLY A 939 10.62 -1.47 -28.09
C GLY A 939 11.07 -2.73 -28.83
N TRP A 940 12.26 -2.74 -29.43
CA TRP A 940 12.82 -3.93 -30.10
C TRP A 940 12.91 -5.14 -29.15
N GLN A 941 13.11 -4.91 -27.85
CA GLN A 941 13.26 -5.93 -26.80
C GLN A 941 12.00 -6.79 -26.63
N THR A 942 10.83 -6.24 -26.93
CA THR A 942 9.53 -6.91 -26.77
C THR A 942 8.88 -7.29 -28.11
N ASN A 943 9.58 -7.03 -29.21
CA ASN A 943 9.05 -7.31 -30.53
C ASN A 943 9.11 -8.81 -30.85
N GLN A 944 7.98 -9.41 -31.22
CA GLN A 944 7.87 -10.84 -31.53
C GLN A 944 8.79 -11.29 -32.65
N GLN A 945 9.08 -10.42 -33.62
CA GLN A 945 10.01 -10.73 -34.72
C GLN A 945 11.46 -10.80 -34.22
N THR A 946 11.83 -9.90 -33.32
CA THR A 946 13.15 -9.89 -32.66
C THR A 946 13.35 -11.14 -31.83
N ILE A 947 12.35 -11.50 -31.00
CA ILE A 947 12.37 -12.71 -30.18
C ILE A 947 12.57 -13.92 -31.06
N SER A 948 11.78 -14.08 -32.12
CA SER A 948 11.91 -15.22 -33.05
C SER A 948 13.26 -15.24 -33.80
N GLU A 949 13.87 -14.08 -34.05
CA GLU A 949 15.20 -14.05 -34.67
C GLU A 949 16.31 -14.44 -33.67
N ILE A 950 16.19 -14.06 -32.39
CA ILE A 950 17.11 -14.53 -31.35
C ILE A 950 17.03 -16.06 -31.21
N GLU A 951 15.83 -16.63 -31.17
CA GLU A 951 15.64 -18.06 -31.11
C GLU A 951 16.26 -18.80 -32.32
N ARG A 952 16.17 -18.17 -33.50
CA ARG A 952 16.84 -18.71 -34.70
C ARG A 952 18.36 -18.67 -34.60
N ILE A 953 18.92 -17.61 -34.07
CA ILE A 953 20.35 -17.47 -33.81
C ILE A 953 20.81 -18.58 -32.87
N LEU A 954 20.10 -18.83 -31.80
CA LEU A 954 20.42 -19.89 -30.85
C LEU A 954 20.35 -21.27 -31.52
N LEU A 955 19.30 -21.53 -32.31
CA LEU A 955 19.21 -22.74 -33.10
C LEU A 955 20.38 -22.91 -34.11
N ASP A 956 20.73 -21.86 -34.85
CA ASP A 956 21.80 -21.88 -35.85
C ASP A 956 23.16 -22.13 -35.18
N VAL A 957 23.48 -21.44 -34.07
CA VAL A 957 24.77 -21.59 -33.41
C VAL A 957 24.82 -22.91 -32.63
N LEU A 958 23.89 -23.13 -31.72
CA LEU A 958 23.95 -24.28 -30.81
C LEU A 958 23.70 -25.61 -31.52
N VAL A 959 22.68 -25.71 -32.40
CA VAL A 959 22.32 -26.98 -33.05
C VAL A 959 23.11 -27.22 -34.31
N VAL A 960 23.14 -26.21 -35.21
CA VAL A 960 23.73 -26.43 -36.55
C VAL A 960 25.25 -26.39 -36.51
N LYS A 961 25.85 -25.40 -35.76
CA LYS A 961 27.32 -25.26 -35.76
C LYS A 961 27.99 -26.16 -34.70
N HIS A 962 27.45 -26.22 -33.50
CA HIS A 962 28.09 -26.91 -32.37
C HIS A 962 27.46 -28.25 -31.98
N ASN A 963 26.35 -28.67 -32.61
CA ASN A 963 25.63 -29.93 -32.37
C ASN A 963 25.17 -30.11 -30.91
N LEU A 964 24.76 -29.03 -30.26
CA LEU A 964 24.26 -28.96 -28.90
C LEU A 964 22.72 -28.92 -28.84
N GLY A 965 22.04 -29.58 -29.75
CA GLY A 965 20.56 -29.56 -29.86
C GLY A 965 19.84 -30.13 -28.67
N HIS A 966 20.49 -30.87 -27.79
CA HIS A 966 19.93 -31.37 -26.53
C HIS A 966 19.68 -30.22 -25.52
N LEU A 967 20.47 -29.17 -25.57
CA LEU A 967 20.26 -28.00 -24.69
C LEU A 967 18.99 -27.21 -25.04
N ILE A 968 18.49 -27.34 -26.25
CA ILE A 968 17.27 -26.65 -26.72
C ILE A 968 16.04 -27.55 -26.64
N GLN A 969 16.20 -28.86 -26.69
CA GLN A 969 15.10 -29.83 -26.71
C GLN A 969 14.62 -30.24 -25.33
N ASP A 970 15.49 -30.15 -24.33
CA ASP A 970 15.24 -30.65 -22.99
C ASP A 970 15.03 -29.52 -21.97
N ASP A 971 15.25 -28.23 -22.38
CA ASP A 971 15.26 -27.09 -21.43
C ASP A 971 14.88 -25.77 -22.12
N ASP A 972 13.62 -25.39 -22.04
CA ASP A 972 13.13 -24.10 -22.49
C ASP A 972 13.70 -22.92 -21.62
N GLU A 973 14.14 -23.19 -20.38
CA GLU A 973 14.76 -22.23 -19.48
C GLU A 973 16.11 -21.77 -20.02
N PHE A 974 16.92 -22.70 -20.52
CA PHE A 974 18.20 -22.36 -21.13
C PHE A 974 18.07 -21.34 -22.27
N VAL A 975 17.11 -21.55 -23.19
CA VAL A 975 16.86 -20.65 -24.33
C VAL A 975 16.37 -19.28 -23.83
N ASN A 976 15.50 -19.31 -22.85
CA ASN A 976 14.96 -18.10 -22.23
C ASN A 976 16.03 -17.29 -21.51
N ASP A 977 16.93 -17.94 -20.79
CA ASP A 977 18.03 -17.27 -20.07
C ASP A 977 19.03 -16.63 -21.03
N ILE A 978 19.50 -17.36 -22.06
CA ILE A 978 20.39 -16.79 -23.05
C ILE A 978 19.72 -15.61 -23.77
N ARG A 979 18.44 -15.73 -24.14
CA ARG A 979 17.68 -14.64 -24.72
C ARG A 979 17.60 -13.42 -23.78
N ASN A 980 17.34 -13.64 -22.51
CA ASN A 980 17.28 -12.58 -21.51
C ASN A 980 18.64 -11.89 -21.34
N TYR A 981 19.74 -12.61 -21.31
CA TYR A 981 21.09 -12.01 -21.26
C TYR A 981 21.36 -11.13 -22.48
N LEU A 982 20.97 -11.55 -23.68
CA LEU A 982 21.10 -10.75 -24.89
C LEU A 982 20.24 -9.47 -24.83
N ILE A 983 18.96 -9.61 -24.48
CA ILE A 983 18.02 -8.48 -24.39
C ILE A 983 18.47 -7.47 -23.32
N ARG A 984 18.90 -7.94 -22.14
CA ARG A 984 19.25 -7.10 -21.00
C ARG A 984 20.59 -6.37 -21.15
N ASN A 985 21.54 -6.99 -21.82
CA ASN A 985 22.86 -6.39 -22.01
C ASN A 985 22.94 -5.49 -23.25
N TYR A 986 21.96 -5.50 -24.14
CA TYR A 986 21.88 -4.66 -25.34
C TYR A 986 20.61 -3.81 -25.42
N GLY A 987 19.70 -3.94 -24.44
CA GLY A 987 18.39 -3.28 -24.36
C GLY A 987 18.30 -1.96 -23.68
#